data_34c57dcb930abb19d70d849d5951d475
#
_entry.id   34c57dcb930abb19d70d849d5951d475
#
_cell.length_a   1.000
_cell.length_b   1.000
_cell.length_c   1.000
_cell.angle_alpha   90.00
_cell.angle_beta   90.00
_cell.angle_gamma   90.00
#
_symmetry.space_group_name_H-M   'P 1'
#
loop_
_entity.id
_entity.type
_entity.pdbx_description
1 polymer ?
#
loop_
_entity_poly.entity_id
_entity_poly.type
_entity_poly.pdbx_seq_one_letter_code
_entity_poly.pdbx_strand_id
1 'polypeptide(L)'
;MFGKLALRNVRRSARDYLVYVLTMTFVVSLMFAFNSIIFSKDLQKMYEMAAIMAAMIGIATFFIVLIVAWLINYMVRFMLEKRSREFGIYLLIGMNKKEVSGLYMKENLLLGVCSFVIGLGLGMLLQQVLLVVLYSVIQVELRPHLEFNGYCFLMTVCCFAGCYLLALFRCSRKFRKMNIHDLMRENQKNEELKEKNEKIKRLLLPFSILFIFAFGVWILSGNIQSPGGAAVFLTGLFITMYVFYTGLSAWIICYVKKKGNAVYRGQNLFLLRQFASKLKTMRFTMGTLTVLFMVAFLGCSVALMFTNWQNQVLEMKFPFDVQVNSQNPEYDFEKELDIVGEEAGVKDSCVYRIYENHTNTMNTWLYTHLRYFGDEYRREDGTPDEKKIRKGSGDDAYCRYDTYMGLSDYNHLRKMLGYSTETLGKNEYILQMKQRVYKETGDFTDDVKLQDRGETLTCRKICTESFSQDGHNGGDYIIVVPDERIQQMTPYYSELAVSVKKKVPDNLQNKLDDLSDKHDYAGHTYMEEDDDNVCYGTDTIVTYAAVNLVRENASAEVRYMMSCITFPCMYIGLVFLCIALTVLSVQQLSDSAKYRFRYQVLSKIGLGRREIQQTVFRQLSGYYLCPAILSAVISGIIAVYMGARFNFYTGVSTPVLQYFAISFALFFGVYVVYFGATYVGFIRNIEE
;
A
#
# COMPACT_ATOMS: atom_id res chain seq x y z
N MET A 1 20.52 -15.20 44.26
CA MET A 1 20.73 -16.58 43.81
C MET A 1 20.09 -16.81 42.42
N PHE A 2 18.82 -16.57 42.21
CA PHE A 2 18.10 -16.82 40.95
C PHE A 2 18.61 -16.01 39.72
N GLY A 3 19.17 -14.80 39.90
CA GLY A 3 19.72 -14.01 38.77
C GLY A 3 21.00 -14.63 38.20
N LYS A 4 21.92 -15.12 39.05
CA LYS A 4 23.12 -15.84 38.62
C LYS A 4 22.78 -17.16 37.92
N LEU A 5 21.72 -17.84 38.39
CA LEU A 5 21.22 -19.06 37.76
C LEU A 5 20.63 -18.79 36.39
N ALA A 6 19.81 -17.72 36.23
CA ALA A 6 19.25 -17.31 34.97
C ALA A 6 20.34 -16.99 33.92
N LEU A 7 21.36 -16.23 34.30
CA LEU A 7 22.49 -15.90 33.41
C LEU A 7 23.26 -17.16 32.97
N ARG A 8 23.51 -18.09 33.91
CA ARG A 8 24.20 -19.35 33.59
C ARG A 8 23.38 -20.25 32.68
N ASN A 9 22.05 -20.29 32.86
CA ASN A 9 21.13 -21.02 32.01
C ASN A 9 21.10 -20.44 30.59
N VAL A 10 21.01 -19.13 30.47
CA VAL A 10 21.05 -18.43 29.15
C VAL A 10 22.35 -18.75 28.43
N ARG A 11 23.50 -18.64 29.10
CA ARG A 11 24.80 -18.94 28.50
C ARG A 11 24.95 -20.41 28.06
N ARG A 12 24.44 -21.35 28.87
CA ARG A 12 24.48 -22.80 28.57
C ARG A 12 23.58 -23.18 27.40
N SER A 13 22.43 -22.54 27.26
CA SER A 13 21.44 -22.82 26.22
C SER A 13 21.41 -21.74 25.11
N ALA A 14 22.53 -21.03 24.91
CA ALA A 14 22.60 -19.91 23.98
C ALA A 14 22.11 -20.25 22.56
N ARG A 15 22.40 -21.48 22.09
CA ARG A 15 21.96 -21.98 20.78
C ARG A 15 20.44 -22.10 20.69
N ASP A 16 19.78 -22.50 21.76
CA ASP A 16 18.33 -22.63 21.82
C ASP A 16 17.62 -21.29 21.86
N TYR A 17 18.27 -20.27 22.42
CA TYR A 17 17.76 -18.90 22.50
C TYR A 17 18.07 -18.05 21.27
N LEU A 18 19.00 -18.49 20.40
CA LEU A 18 19.47 -17.70 19.26
C LEU A 18 18.30 -17.29 18.35
N VAL A 19 17.42 -18.22 18.00
CA VAL A 19 16.26 -17.94 17.14
C VAL A 19 15.33 -16.91 17.80
N TYR A 20 15.13 -17.03 19.11
CA TYR A 20 14.32 -16.08 19.87
C TYR A 20 14.95 -14.69 19.89
N VAL A 21 16.24 -14.59 20.20
CA VAL A 21 16.98 -13.31 20.24
C VAL A 21 16.99 -12.67 18.88
N LEU A 22 17.29 -13.39 17.79
CA LEU A 22 17.26 -12.88 16.43
C LEU A 22 15.89 -12.32 16.04
N THR A 23 14.81 -13.06 16.37
CA THR A 23 13.45 -12.62 16.09
C THR A 23 13.11 -11.32 16.83
N MET A 24 13.42 -11.26 18.13
CA MET A 24 13.13 -10.08 18.94
C MET A 24 13.99 -8.88 18.53
N THR A 25 15.26 -9.11 18.22
CA THR A 25 16.18 -8.09 17.66
C THR A 25 15.62 -7.50 16.37
N PHE A 26 15.18 -8.36 15.47
CA PHE A 26 14.60 -7.92 14.19
C PHE A 26 13.33 -7.10 14.37
N VAL A 27 12.43 -7.53 15.26
CA VAL A 27 11.20 -6.78 15.60
C VAL A 27 11.52 -5.40 16.15
N VAL A 28 12.47 -5.31 17.08
CA VAL A 28 12.88 -4.03 17.66
C VAL A 28 13.50 -3.13 16.59
N SER A 29 14.36 -3.68 15.72
CA SER A 29 15.02 -2.91 14.66
C SER A 29 14.02 -2.32 13.67
N LEU A 30 13.04 -3.11 13.23
CA LEU A 30 11.95 -2.63 12.37
C LEU A 30 11.12 -1.55 13.06
N MET A 31 10.73 -1.79 14.31
CA MET A 31 9.91 -0.85 15.06
C MET A 31 10.61 0.48 15.30
N PHE A 32 11.91 0.46 15.65
CA PHE A 32 12.71 1.67 15.83
C PHE A 32 12.89 2.43 14.50
N ALA A 33 13.29 1.73 13.44
CA ALA A 33 13.53 2.33 12.13
C ALA A 33 12.29 3.05 11.59
N PHE A 34 11.11 2.48 11.80
CA PHE A 34 9.87 3.09 11.35
C PHE A 34 9.41 4.26 12.24
N ASN A 35 9.47 4.09 13.54
CA ASN A 35 9.12 5.18 14.45
C ASN A 35 10.04 6.40 14.26
N SER A 36 11.28 6.19 13.85
CA SER A 36 12.24 7.29 13.62
C SER A 36 11.83 8.22 12.48
N ILE A 37 11.11 7.70 11.49
CA ILE A 37 10.62 8.51 10.36
C ILE A 37 9.59 9.54 10.81
N ILE A 38 8.71 9.18 11.77
CA ILE A 38 7.71 10.12 12.34
C ILE A 38 8.40 11.37 12.93
N PHE A 39 9.56 11.16 13.53
CA PHE A 39 10.31 12.20 14.26
C PHE A 39 11.47 12.79 13.47
N SER A 40 11.56 12.54 12.17
CA SER A 40 12.58 13.15 11.30
C SER A 40 12.31 14.65 11.15
N LYS A 41 13.30 15.46 11.55
CA LYS A 41 13.18 16.91 11.50
C LYS A 41 13.14 17.45 10.09
N ASP A 42 13.81 16.79 9.15
CA ASP A 42 13.84 17.20 7.76
C ASP A 42 12.46 17.06 7.12
N LEU A 43 11.78 15.92 7.39
CA LEU A 43 10.43 15.69 6.90
C LEU A 43 9.41 16.66 7.51
N GLN A 44 9.58 17.03 8.80
CA GLN A 44 8.68 17.96 9.47
C GLN A 44 8.83 19.41 9.00
N LYS A 45 9.99 19.78 8.47
CA LYS A 45 10.26 21.15 7.99
C LYS A 45 9.93 21.37 6.52
N MET A 46 9.81 20.31 5.74
CA MET A 46 9.74 20.44 4.30
C MET A 46 8.37 20.87 3.79
N TYR A 47 7.26 20.53 4.49
CA TYR A 47 5.92 20.75 3.95
C TYR A 47 4.88 20.99 5.06
N GLU A 48 3.90 21.85 4.77
CA GLU A 48 2.74 22.09 5.65
C GLU A 48 1.92 20.82 5.93
N MET A 49 1.95 19.85 5.01
CA MET A 49 1.27 18.55 5.13
C MET A 49 1.99 17.51 6.01
N ALA A 50 3.05 17.87 6.72
CA ALA A 50 3.77 16.96 7.63
C ALA A 50 2.87 16.30 8.69
N ALA A 51 1.80 16.97 9.09
CA ALA A 51 0.80 16.43 10.02
C ALA A 51 0.04 15.23 9.44
N ILE A 52 -0.31 15.26 8.15
CA ILE A 52 -1.00 14.15 7.46
C ILE A 52 -0.09 12.93 7.41
N MET A 53 1.17 13.12 7.02
CA MET A 53 2.16 12.05 6.99
C MET A 53 2.36 11.44 8.38
N ALA A 54 2.51 12.26 9.43
CA ALA A 54 2.64 11.80 10.80
C ALA A 54 1.40 11.00 11.26
N ALA A 55 0.20 11.43 10.91
CA ALA A 55 -1.04 10.71 11.21
C ALA A 55 -1.11 9.35 10.50
N MET A 56 -0.78 9.29 9.22
CA MET A 56 -0.78 8.04 8.43
C MET A 56 0.26 7.04 8.94
N ILE A 57 1.47 7.52 9.25
CA ILE A 57 2.52 6.70 9.88
C ILE A 57 2.07 6.26 11.30
N GLY A 58 1.38 7.11 12.05
CA GLY A 58 0.83 6.77 13.36
C GLY A 58 -0.18 5.62 13.30
N ILE A 59 -1.09 5.64 12.33
CA ILE A 59 -2.05 4.55 12.06
C ILE A 59 -1.30 3.27 11.69
N ALA A 60 -0.31 3.36 10.81
CA ALA A 60 0.51 2.22 10.42
C ALA A 60 1.24 1.61 11.63
N THR A 61 1.83 2.47 12.49
CA THR A 61 2.50 2.05 13.72
C THR A 61 1.55 1.33 14.66
N PHE A 62 0.31 1.79 14.80
CA PHE A 62 -0.70 1.11 15.62
C PHE A 62 -0.91 -0.35 15.17
N PHE A 63 -1.11 -0.58 13.87
CA PHE A 63 -1.27 -1.94 13.33
C PHE A 63 -0.01 -2.79 13.52
N ILE A 64 1.17 -2.21 13.32
CA ILE A 64 2.46 -2.89 13.51
C ILE A 64 2.63 -3.31 14.98
N VAL A 65 2.37 -2.42 15.92
CA VAL A 65 2.45 -2.72 17.37
C VAL A 65 1.50 -3.83 17.75
N LEU A 66 0.29 -3.87 17.19
CA LEU A 66 -0.69 -4.92 17.44
C LEU A 66 -0.17 -6.30 16.98
N ILE A 67 0.41 -6.38 15.80
CA ILE A 67 0.98 -7.63 15.25
C ILE A 67 2.27 -8.01 15.98
N VAL A 68 3.11 -7.05 16.32
CA VAL A 68 4.31 -7.25 17.14
C VAL A 68 3.94 -7.79 18.53
N ALA A 69 2.91 -7.25 19.15
CA ALA A 69 2.40 -7.77 20.44
C ALA A 69 1.96 -9.24 20.34
N TRP A 70 1.28 -9.59 19.24
CA TRP A 70 0.92 -10.98 18.96
C TRP A 70 2.17 -11.86 18.77
N LEU A 71 3.17 -11.41 18.00
CA LEU A 71 4.42 -12.12 17.77
C LEU A 71 5.20 -12.32 19.08
N ILE A 72 5.36 -11.28 19.88
CA ILE A 72 6.04 -11.35 21.18
C ILE A 72 5.35 -12.36 22.09
N ASN A 73 4.02 -12.29 22.20
CA ASN A 73 3.25 -13.26 22.98
C ASN A 73 3.42 -14.70 22.47
N TYR A 74 3.48 -14.88 21.16
CA TYR A 74 3.75 -16.16 20.52
C TYR A 74 5.15 -16.67 20.89
N MET A 75 6.19 -15.83 20.79
CA MET A 75 7.57 -16.19 21.05
C MET A 75 7.83 -16.51 22.54
N VAL A 76 7.27 -15.72 23.44
CA VAL A 76 7.36 -16.00 24.89
C VAL A 76 6.71 -17.34 25.24
N ARG A 77 5.52 -17.60 24.67
CA ARG A 77 4.84 -18.88 24.85
C ARG A 77 5.63 -20.06 24.27
N PHE A 78 6.20 -19.87 23.10
CA PHE A 78 7.06 -20.85 22.44
C PHE A 78 8.25 -21.26 23.32
N MET A 79 8.93 -20.30 23.95
CA MET A 79 10.04 -20.58 24.87
C MET A 79 9.59 -21.37 26.11
N LEU A 80 8.39 -21.07 26.61
CA LEU A 80 7.81 -21.84 27.72
C LEU A 80 7.60 -23.33 27.33
N GLU A 81 6.99 -23.54 26.15
CA GLU A 81 6.71 -24.90 25.64
C GLU A 81 8.01 -25.67 25.36
N LYS A 82 9.04 -25.03 24.81
CA LYS A 82 10.34 -25.67 24.53
C LYS A 82 11.05 -26.15 25.78
N ARG A 83 10.95 -25.39 26.88
CA ARG A 83 11.62 -25.72 28.17
C ARG A 83 10.72 -26.34 29.23
N SER A 84 9.49 -26.71 28.84
CA SER A 84 8.49 -27.25 29.77
C SER A 84 9.00 -28.43 30.56
N ARG A 85 9.77 -29.36 29.95
CA ARG A 85 10.36 -30.52 30.60
C ARG A 85 11.38 -30.15 31.70
N GLU A 86 12.25 -29.18 31.45
CA GLU A 86 13.22 -28.66 32.43
C GLU A 86 12.50 -28.06 33.63
N PHE A 87 11.47 -27.29 33.39
CA PHE A 87 10.65 -26.70 34.45
C PHE A 87 9.88 -27.76 35.23
N GLY A 88 9.42 -28.83 34.56
CA GLY A 88 8.83 -29.98 35.20
C GLY A 88 9.81 -30.67 36.17
N ILE A 89 11.07 -30.82 35.77
CA ILE A 89 12.14 -31.39 36.62
C ILE A 89 12.41 -30.49 37.84
N TYR A 90 12.46 -29.15 37.66
CA TYR A 90 12.65 -28.26 38.81
C TYR A 90 11.52 -28.35 39.84
N LEU A 91 10.27 -28.53 39.38
CA LEU A 91 9.13 -28.76 40.26
C LEU A 91 9.21 -30.14 40.98
N LEU A 92 9.74 -31.19 40.33
CA LEU A 92 9.94 -32.51 40.93
C LEU A 92 11.04 -32.52 42.01
N ILE A 93 12.08 -31.69 41.87
CA ILE A 93 13.16 -31.49 42.83
C ILE A 93 12.69 -30.66 44.05
N GLY A 94 11.44 -30.14 44.04
CA GLY A 94 10.85 -29.45 45.18
C GLY A 94 10.79 -27.91 45.05
N MET A 95 11.13 -27.31 43.91
CA MET A 95 10.97 -25.89 43.73
C MET A 95 9.48 -25.51 43.62
N ASN A 96 9.10 -24.38 44.24
CA ASN A 96 7.73 -23.85 44.13
C ASN A 96 7.40 -23.34 42.74
N LYS A 97 6.13 -23.47 42.29
CA LYS A 97 5.64 -22.93 41.02
C LYS A 97 5.93 -21.42 40.84
N LYS A 98 5.87 -20.62 41.93
CA LYS A 98 6.20 -19.20 41.93
C LYS A 98 7.70 -18.96 41.64
N GLU A 99 8.58 -19.76 42.22
CA GLU A 99 10.04 -19.65 42.04
C GLU A 99 10.45 -20.01 40.60
N VAL A 100 9.93 -21.10 40.06
CA VAL A 100 10.20 -21.53 38.68
C VAL A 100 9.64 -20.50 37.68
N SER A 101 8.43 -19.99 37.94
CA SER A 101 7.86 -18.91 37.13
C SER A 101 8.69 -17.61 37.17
N GLY A 102 9.22 -17.26 38.38
CA GLY A 102 10.11 -16.13 38.57
C GLY A 102 11.47 -16.29 37.85
N LEU A 103 12.01 -17.50 37.86
CA LEU A 103 13.24 -17.84 37.12
C LEU A 103 13.00 -17.65 35.59
N TYR A 104 11.93 -18.23 35.09
CA TYR A 104 11.53 -18.08 33.69
C TYR A 104 11.36 -16.62 33.28
N MET A 105 10.70 -15.82 34.12
CA MET A 105 10.52 -14.37 33.82
C MET A 105 11.86 -13.63 33.75
N LYS A 106 12.81 -13.93 34.68
CA LYS A 106 14.14 -13.28 34.69
C LYS A 106 14.98 -13.68 33.50
N GLU A 107 14.95 -14.96 33.09
CA GLU A 107 15.64 -15.44 31.87
C GLU A 107 15.15 -14.72 30.61
N ASN A 108 13.81 -14.66 30.44
CA ASN A 108 13.24 -13.98 29.27
C ASN A 108 13.49 -12.48 29.33
N LEU A 109 13.39 -11.84 30.51
CA LEU A 109 13.67 -10.40 30.63
C LEU A 109 15.11 -10.09 30.20
N LEU A 110 16.08 -10.90 30.61
CA LEU A 110 17.47 -10.76 30.20
C LEU A 110 17.61 -10.86 28.66
N LEU A 111 16.97 -11.87 28.06
CA LEU A 111 16.99 -12.06 26.62
C LEU A 111 16.29 -10.90 25.88
N GLY A 112 15.18 -10.40 26.44
CA GLY A 112 14.47 -9.25 25.90
C GLY A 112 15.31 -7.97 25.90
N VAL A 113 16.02 -7.69 27.00
CA VAL A 113 16.94 -6.53 27.10
C VAL A 113 18.11 -6.69 26.12
N CYS A 114 18.73 -7.85 26.04
CA CYS A 114 19.80 -8.09 25.05
C CYS A 114 19.30 -7.87 23.60
N SER A 115 18.13 -8.44 23.27
CA SER A 115 17.51 -8.26 21.93
C SER A 115 17.18 -6.80 21.66
N PHE A 116 16.73 -6.06 22.67
CA PHE A 116 16.40 -4.65 22.54
C PHE A 116 17.65 -3.81 22.22
N VAL A 117 18.73 -3.99 22.96
CA VAL A 117 19.98 -3.24 22.73
C VAL A 117 20.55 -3.51 21.34
N ILE A 118 20.64 -4.79 20.95
CA ILE A 118 21.13 -5.17 19.62
C ILE A 118 20.16 -4.64 18.53
N GLY A 119 18.86 -4.74 18.78
CA GLY A 119 17.81 -4.29 17.88
C GLY A 119 17.82 -2.79 17.64
N LEU A 120 18.14 -1.97 18.64
CA LEU A 120 18.30 -0.53 18.47
C LEU A 120 19.50 -0.21 17.55
N GLY A 121 20.64 -0.87 17.74
CA GLY A 121 21.81 -0.68 16.87
C GLY A 121 21.52 -1.03 15.41
N LEU A 122 20.89 -2.18 15.16
CA LEU A 122 20.47 -2.57 13.82
C LEU A 122 19.33 -1.67 13.29
N GLY A 123 18.45 -1.19 14.16
CA GLY A 123 17.39 -0.28 13.83
C GLY A 123 17.88 1.06 13.30
N MET A 124 18.96 1.61 13.87
CA MET A 124 19.61 2.82 13.35
C MET A 124 20.17 2.63 11.94
N LEU A 125 20.74 1.46 11.63
CA LEU A 125 21.19 1.15 10.28
C LEU A 125 20.01 1.00 9.31
N LEU A 126 18.98 0.30 9.73
CA LEU A 126 17.77 0.10 8.92
C LEU A 126 17.04 1.42 8.69
N GLN A 127 17.04 2.34 9.64
CA GLN A 127 16.51 3.71 9.50
C GLN A 127 17.14 4.41 8.30
N GLN A 128 18.47 4.33 8.14
CA GLN A 128 19.15 4.97 7.01
C GLN A 128 18.69 4.38 5.67
N VAL A 129 18.53 3.07 5.59
CA VAL A 129 18.02 2.41 4.38
C VAL A 129 16.60 2.87 4.07
N LEU A 130 15.73 2.97 5.07
CA LEU A 130 14.34 3.42 4.88
C LEU A 130 14.28 4.90 4.47
N LEU A 131 15.12 5.76 5.05
CA LEU A 131 15.22 7.16 4.65
C LEU A 131 15.70 7.29 3.20
N VAL A 132 16.72 6.54 2.78
CA VAL A 132 17.15 6.51 1.37
C VAL A 132 15.99 6.15 0.44
N VAL A 133 15.22 5.13 0.77
CA VAL A 133 14.06 4.73 -0.01
C VAL A 133 13.01 5.84 -0.06
N LEU A 134 12.70 6.45 1.09
CA LEU A 134 11.71 7.53 1.17
C LEU A 134 12.14 8.75 0.36
N TYR A 135 13.38 9.22 0.52
CA TYR A 135 13.91 10.36 -0.24
C TYR A 135 13.95 10.06 -1.75
N SER A 136 14.28 8.82 -2.13
CA SER A 136 14.22 8.39 -3.53
C SER A 136 12.80 8.44 -4.11
N VAL A 137 11.77 8.13 -3.32
CA VAL A 137 10.36 8.20 -3.74
C VAL A 137 9.91 9.66 -3.88
N ILE A 138 10.31 10.53 -2.95
CA ILE A 138 9.97 11.96 -2.97
C ILE A 138 10.85 12.73 -3.99
N GLN A 139 11.96 12.13 -4.45
CA GLN A 139 12.96 12.76 -5.34
C GLN A 139 13.65 13.99 -4.75
N VAL A 140 13.89 14.00 -3.45
CA VAL A 140 14.62 15.04 -2.74
C VAL A 140 16.09 14.61 -2.56
N GLU A 141 17.02 15.56 -2.58
CA GLU A 141 18.44 15.29 -2.38
C GLU A 141 18.72 14.73 -0.99
N LEU A 142 19.35 13.57 -0.95
CA LEU A 142 19.66 12.87 0.29
C LEU A 142 20.86 13.51 0.99
N ARG A 143 20.66 13.98 2.22
CA ARG A 143 21.74 14.34 3.14
C ARG A 143 21.83 13.30 4.24
N PRO A 144 22.65 12.24 4.09
CA PRO A 144 22.73 11.17 5.07
C PRO A 144 23.30 11.71 6.38
N HIS A 145 22.49 11.78 7.41
CA HIS A 145 22.93 12.08 8.76
C HIS A 145 22.22 11.17 9.77
N LEU A 146 22.96 10.77 10.80
CA LEU A 146 22.44 9.94 11.86
C LEU A 146 21.76 10.85 12.89
N GLU A 147 20.44 10.95 12.83
CA GLU A 147 19.66 11.62 13.87
C GLU A 147 19.21 10.61 14.93
N PHE A 148 19.60 10.86 16.17
CA PHE A 148 19.04 10.18 17.32
C PHE A 148 17.99 11.07 17.97
N ASN A 149 16.71 10.69 17.81
CA ASN A 149 15.61 11.40 18.43
C ASN A 149 15.17 10.70 19.72
N GLY A 150 15.25 11.42 20.85
CA GLY A 150 14.87 10.88 22.16
C GLY A 150 13.39 10.49 22.27
N TYR A 151 12.49 11.15 21.55
CA TYR A 151 11.06 10.79 21.52
C TYR A 151 10.83 9.48 20.77
N CYS A 152 11.53 9.25 19.65
CA CYS A 152 11.50 7.99 18.93
C CYS A 152 11.99 6.84 19.81
N PHE A 153 13.12 7.06 20.52
CA PHE A 153 13.65 6.06 21.45
C PHE A 153 12.63 5.75 22.56
N LEU A 154 12.06 6.77 23.21
CA LEU A 154 11.08 6.60 24.27
C LEU A 154 9.83 5.86 23.77
N MET A 155 9.30 6.23 22.63
CA MET A 155 8.15 5.58 22.01
C MET A 155 8.44 4.08 21.74
N THR A 156 9.61 3.77 21.19
CA THR A 156 10.01 2.38 20.92
C THR A 156 10.17 1.58 22.21
N VAL A 157 10.79 2.18 23.26
CA VAL A 157 10.89 1.56 24.59
C VAL A 157 9.50 1.28 25.16
N CYS A 158 8.62 2.24 25.17
CA CYS A 158 7.27 2.09 25.74
C CYS A 158 6.47 1.02 24.99
N CYS A 159 6.47 1.02 23.66
CA CYS A 159 5.76 0.03 22.85
C CYS A 159 6.32 -1.38 23.05
N PHE A 160 7.65 -1.55 22.94
CA PHE A 160 8.28 -2.86 23.12
C PHE A 160 8.13 -3.37 24.55
N ALA A 161 8.49 -2.56 25.55
CA ALA A 161 8.41 -2.97 26.96
C ALA A 161 6.97 -3.26 27.39
N GLY A 162 6.01 -2.46 26.95
CA GLY A 162 4.58 -2.68 27.22
C GLY A 162 4.10 -4.03 26.68
N CYS A 163 4.33 -4.29 25.39
CA CYS A 163 3.96 -5.57 24.77
C CYS A 163 4.69 -6.75 25.41
N TYR A 164 5.98 -6.57 25.69
CA TYR A 164 6.83 -7.63 26.24
C TYR A 164 6.43 -8.02 27.68
N LEU A 165 6.25 -7.04 28.56
CA LEU A 165 5.83 -7.28 29.94
C LEU A 165 4.43 -7.89 30.01
N LEU A 166 3.49 -7.43 29.18
CA LEU A 166 2.17 -8.04 29.07
C LEU A 166 2.24 -9.52 28.64
N ALA A 167 3.09 -9.84 27.66
CA ALA A 167 3.29 -11.21 27.20
C ALA A 167 3.89 -12.10 28.31
N LEU A 168 4.92 -11.61 29.01
CA LEU A 168 5.54 -12.30 30.13
C LEU A 168 4.52 -12.56 31.26
N PHE A 169 3.73 -11.56 31.62
CA PHE A 169 2.75 -11.68 32.67
C PHE A 169 1.64 -12.70 32.34
N ARG A 170 1.13 -12.66 31.09
CA ARG A 170 0.17 -13.66 30.59
C ARG A 170 0.76 -15.07 30.63
N CYS A 171 2.00 -15.21 30.17
CA CYS A 171 2.68 -16.51 30.13
C CYS A 171 2.95 -17.04 31.53
N SER A 172 3.40 -16.20 32.46
CA SER A 172 3.58 -16.54 33.88
C SER A 172 2.28 -17.01 34.54
N ARG A 173 1.16 -16.33 34.30
CA ARG A 173 -0.17 -16.77 34.80
C ARG A 173 -0.57 -18.13 34.23
N LYS A 174 -0.30 -18.39 32.95
CA LYS A 174 -0.58 -19.69 32.32
C LYS A 174 0.28 -20.79 32.94
N PHE A 175 1.58 -20.55 33.12
CA PHE A 175 2.51 -21.49 33.72
C PHE A 175 2.05 -21.93 35.11
N ARG A 176 1.65 -21.01 36.00
CA ARG A 176 1.19 -21.31 37.35
C ARG A 176 -0.05 -22.20 37.39
N LYS A 177 -0.86 -22.21 36.32
CA LYS A 177 -2.05 -23.09 36.20
C LYS A 177 -1.74 -24.48 35.64
N MET A 178 -0.55 -24.71 35.08
CA MET A 178 -0.17 -26.00 34.50
C MET A 178 0.19 -27.03 35.61
N ASN A 179 -0.15 -28.30 35.36
CA ASN A 179 0.24 -29.42 36.24
C ASN A 179 1.61 -29.95 35.84
N ILE A 180 2.33 -30.58 36.83
CA ILE A 180 3.64 -31.18 36.58
C ILE A 180 3.58 -32.24 35.48
N HIS A 181 2.53 -33.06 35.48
CA HIS A 181 2.27 -34.05 34.44
C HIS A 181 2.15 -33.43 33.04
N ASP A 182 1.49 -32.29 32.94
CA ASP A 182 1.35 -31.59 31.66
C ASP A 182 2.68 -31.04 31.15
N LEU A 183 3.51 -30.48 32.05
CA LEU A 183 4.84 -29.97 31.74
C LEU A 183 5.81 -31.08 31.29
N MET A 184 5.77 -32.22 31.91
CA MET A 184 6.65 -33.37 31.58
C MET A 184 6.27 -34.04 30.26
N ARG A 185 4.98 -34.08 29.92
CA ARG A 185 4.46 -34.76 28.72
C ARG A 185 4.20 -33.83 27.55
N GLU A 186 4.38 -32.50 27.66
CA GLU A 186 4.08 -31.55 26.60
C GLU A 186 4.79 -31.92 25.28
N ASN A 187 6.05 -32.34 25.35
CA ASN A 187 6.82 -32.80 24.20
C ASN A 187 6.44 -34.19 23.66
N GLN A 188 5.70 -34.99 24.43
CA GLN A 188 5.31 -36.36 24.07
C GLN A 188 3.81 -36.48 23.74
N LYS A 189 3.03 -35.41 23.92
CA LYS A 189 1.61 -35.43 23.58
C LYS A 189 1.45 -35.80 22.11
N ASN A 190 1.00 -37.03 21.88
CA ASN A 190 0.54 -37.45 20.58
C ASN A 190 -0.73 -36.62 20.26
N GLU A 191 -0.63 -35.79 19.22
CA GLU A 191 -1.79 -35.06 18.73
C GLU A 191 -2.83 -36.06 18.21
N GLU A 192 -3.91 -36.23 18.96
CA GLU A 192 -4.99 -37.14 18.56
C GLU A 192 -5.67 -36.63 17.29
N LEU A 193 -5.80 -37.52 16.29
CA LEU A 193 -6.51 -37.24 15.04
C LEU A 193 -8.05 -37.26 15.21
N LYS A 194 -8.56 -37.50 16.44
CA LYS A 194 -10.02 -37.41 16.69
C LYS A 194 -10.47 -35.97 16.84
N GLU A 195 -11.39 -35.53 16.01
CA GLU A 195 -12.06 -34.23 16.17
C GLU A 195 -13.49 -34.43 16.68
N LYS A 196 -13.91 -33.60 17.65
CA LYS A 196 -15.32 -33.48 18.03
C LYS A 196 -16.10 -32.89 16.83
N ASN A 197 -17.22 -33.48 16.47
CA ASN A 197 -18.11 -33.00 15.38
C ASN A 197 -17.45 -32.98 13.97
N GLU A 198 -16.72 -34.03 13.60
CA GLU A 198 -16.02 -34.11 12.29
C GLU A 198 -16.94 -33.83 11.08
N LYS A 199 -18.22 -34.28 11.13
CA LYS A 199 -19.18 -34.08 10.01
C LYS A 199 -19.45 -32.59 9.76
N ILE A 200 -19.70 -31.83 10.85
CA ILE A 200 -19.99 -30.39 10.75
C ILE A 200 -18.74 -29.63 10.30
N LYS A 201 -17.59 -29.92 10.90
CA LYS A 201 -16.33 -29.24 10.55
C LYS A 201 -15.88 -29.51 9.10
N ARG A 202 -16.22 -30.67 8.55
CA ARG A 202 -15.94 -30.96 7.12
C ARG A 202 -16.74 -30.07 6.18
N LEU A 203 -17.99 -29.73 6.55
CA LEU A 203 -18.82 -28.81 5.76
C LEU A 203 -18.29 -27.37 5.77
N LEU A 204 -17.43 -27.00 6.75
CA LEU A 204 -16.84 -25.65 6.80
C LEU A 204 -15.90 -25.38 5.63
N LEU A 205 -15.25 -26.38 5.03
CA LEU A 205 -14.38 -26.18 3.88
C LEU A 205 -15.15 -25.73 2.62
N PRO A 206 -16.14 -26.50 2.10
CA PRO A 206 -16.90 -26.05 0.95
C PRO A 206 -17.66 -24.74 1.23
N PHE A 207 -18.13 -24.55 2.47
CA PHE A 207 -18.79 -23.31 2.88
C PHE A 207 -17.82 -22.11 2.83
N SER A 208 -16.59 -22.25 3.34
CA SER A 208 -15.59 -21.17 3.24
C SER A 208 -15.17 -20.86 1.81
N ILE A 209 -15.06 -21.88 0.94
CA ILE A 209 -14.76 -21.70 -0.48
C ILE A 209 -15.94 -20.95 -1.15
N LEU A 210 -17.18 -21.33 -0.85
CA LEU A 210 -18.37 -20.63 -1.34
C LEU A 210 -18.41 -19.18 -0.89
N PHE A 211 -18.05 -18.90 0.38
CA PHE A 211 -17.96 -17.53 0.90
C PHE A 211 -16.88 -16.70 0.22
N ILE A 212 -15.68 -17.28 0.00
CA ILE A 212 -14.60 -16.60 -0.75
C ILE A 212 -15.08 -16.26 -2.16
N PHE A 213 -15.79 -17.19 -2.82
CA PHE A 213 -16.36 -16.96 -4.13
C PHE A 213 -17.45 -15.88 -4.09
N ALA A 214 -18.36 -15.95 -3.13
CA ALA A 214 -19.41 -14.95 -2.95
C ALA A 214 -18.85 -13.55 -2.66
N PHE A 215 -17.81 -13.45 -1.82
CA PHE A 215 -17.09 -12.21 -1.59
C PHE A 215 -16.35 -11.70 -2.85
N GLY A 216 -15.81 -12.62 -3.65
CA GLY A 216 -15.21 -12.28 -4.95
C GLY A 216 -16.24 -11.70 -5.92
N VAL A 217 -17.42 -12.31 -6.03
CA VAL A 217 -18.53 -11.80 -6.87
C VAL A 217 -19.04 -10.47 -6.32
N TRP A 218 -19.19 -10.34 -5.01
CA TRP A 218 -19.66 -9.11 -4.38
C TRP A 218 -18.71 -7.92 -4.62
N ILE A 219 -17.39 -8.14 -4.53
CA ILE A 219 -16.42 -7.10 -4.83
C ILE A 219 -16.43 -6.75 -6.33
N LEU A 220 -16.50 -7.73 -7.21
CA LEU A 220 -16.53 -7.51 -8.67
C LEU A 220 -17.80 -6.83 -9.16
N SER A 221 -18.93 -7.01 -8.45
CA SER A 221 -20.20 -6.33 -8.78
C SER A 221 -20.19 -4.82 -8.49
N GLY A 222 -19.14 -4.30 -7.85
CA GLY A 222 -19.01 -2.87 -7.59
C GLY A 222 -19.87 -2.30 -6.46
N ASN A 223 -20.60 -3.15 -5.72
CA ASN A 223 -21.54 -2.73 -4.69
C ASN A 223 -20.89 -2.30 -3.35
N ILE A 224 -19.54 -2.29 -3.25
CA ILE A 224 -18.82 -1.81 -2.07
C ILE A 224 -18.52 -0.32 -2.25
N GLN A 225 -19.52 0.52 -2.07
CA GLN A 225 -19.39 1.98 -2.19
C GLN A 225 -19.27 2.69 -0.83
N SER A 226 -19.71 2.05 0.25
CA SER A 226 -19.66 2.64 1.59
C SER A 226 -18.49 2.13 2.44
N PRO A 227 -17.90 2.96 3.33
CA PRO A 227 -16.90 2.51 4.29
C PRO A 227 -17.39 1.37 5.19
N GLY A 228 -18.68 1.36 5.54
CA GLY A 228 -19.30 0.29 6.30
C GLY A 228 -19.31 -1.04 5.54
N GLY A 229 -19.63 -1.03 4.23
CA GLY A 229 -19.58 -2.21 3.36
C GLY A 229 -18.17 -2.78 3.26
N ALA A 230 -17.15 -1.92 3.12
CA ALA A 230 -15.75 -2.34 3.10
C ALA A 230 -15.31 -2.98 4.43
N ALA A 231 -15.74 -2.42 5.57
CA ALA A 231 -15.44 -2.98 6.89
C ALA A 231 -16.08 -4.35 7.10
N VAL A 232 -17.34 -4.54 6.68
CA VAL A 232 -18.04 -5.83 6.72
C VAL A 232 -17.34 -6.85 5.82
N PHE A 233 -16.97 -6.45 4.60
CA PHE A 233 -16.22 -7.30 3.67
C PHE A 233 -14.92 -7.79 4.28
N LEU A 234 -14.06 -6.89 4.78
CA LEU A 234 -12.76 -7.24 5.36
C LEU A 234 -12.92 -8.14 6.59
N THR A 235 -13.85 -7.82 7.49
CA THR A 235 -14.10 -8.62 8.69
C THR A 235 -14.60 -10.01 8.32
N GLY A 236 -15.54 -10.12 7.39
CA GLY A 236 -16.05 -11.39 6.88
C GLY A 236 -14.97 -12.23 6.21
N LEU A 237 -14.11 -11.61 5.41
CA LEU A 237 -12.98 -12.26 4.76
C LEU A 237 -11.98 -12.82 5.80
N PHE A 238 -11.63 -12.03 6.82
CA PHE A 238 -10.73 -12.48 7.88
C PHE A 238 -11.31 -13.68 8.64
N ILE A 239 -12.57 -13.64 9.04
CA ILE A 239 -13.23 -14.76 9.71
C ILE A 239 -13.22 -16.01 8.80
N THR A 240 -13.46 -15.84 7.51
CA THR A 240 -13.49 -16.93 6.53
C THR A 240 -12.15 -17.64 6.42
N MET A 241 -11.00 -16.92 6.58
CA MET A 241 -9.68 -17.54 6.60
C MET A 241 -9.54 -18.55 7.75
N TYR A 242 -9.98 -18.23 8.95
CA TYR A 242 -9.93 -19.14 10.10
C TYR A 242 -10.88 -20.32 9.93
N VAL A 243 -12.05 -20.10 9.37
CA VAL A 243 -13.05 -21.15 9.05
C VAL A 243 -12.48 -22.11 8.00
N PHE A 244 -11.81 -21.60 6.96
CA PHE A 244 -11.16 -22.37 5.92
C PHE A 244 -10.15 -23.39 6.49
N TYR A 245 -9.23 -22.95 7.34
CA TYR A 245 -8.23 -23.87 7.93
C TYR A 245 -8.86 -24.87 8.88
N THR A 246 -9.95 -24.53 9.55
CA THR A 246 -10.72 -25.45 10.38
C THR A 246 -11.35 -26.54 9.52
N GLY A 247 -11.95 -26.17 8.40
CA GLY A 247 -12.55 -27.10 7.43
C GLY A 247 -11.49 -27.97 6.72
N LEU A 248 -10.39 -27.36 6.29
CA LEU A 248 -9.28 -28.05 5.61
C LEU A 248 -8.68 -29.16 6.49
N SER A 249 -8.44 -28.86 7.77
CA SER A 249 -7.96 -29.85 8.76
C SER A 249 -8.91 -31.04 8.86
N ALA A 250 -10.21 -30.79 9.02
CA ALA A 250 -11.22 -31.83 9.14
C ALA A 250 -11.34 -32.67 7.83
N TRP A 251 -11.22 -32.04 6.68
CA TRP A 251 -11.29 -32.70 5.38
C TRP A 251 -10.09 -33.65 5.16
N ILE A 252 -8.88 -33.20 5.45
CA ILE A 252 -7.67 -34.02 5.33
C ILE A 252 -7.72 -35.23 6.29
N ILE A 253 -8.17 -35.02 7.54
CA ILE A 253 -8.36 -36.11 8.50
C ILE A 253 -9.34 -37.17 7.96
N CYS A 254 -10.45 -36.73 7.39
CA CYS A 254 -11.43 -37.61 6.78
C CYS A 254 -10.86 -38.38 5.55
N TYR A 255 -10.09 -37.66 4.69
CA TYR A 255 -9.44 -38.28 3.54
C TYR A 255 -8.45 -39.38 3.94
N VAL A 256 -7.64 -39.13 4.96
CA VAL A 256 -6.73 -40.15 5.52
C VAL A 256 -7.48 -41.33 6.10
N LYS A 257 -8.60 -41.13 6.80
CA LYS A 257 -9.44 -42.19 7.36
C LYS A 257 -10.12 -43.07 6.29
N LYS A 258 -10.52 -42.47 5.15
CA LYS A 258 -11.16 -43.21 4.04
C LYS A 258 -10.24 -44.12 3.26
N LYS A 259 -8.94 -44.17 3.59
CA LYS A 259 -7.96 -45.09 3.02
C LYS A 259 -7.88 -45.06 1.48
N GLY A 260 -7.92 -43.88 0.87
CA GLY A 260 -7.81 -43.74 -0.60
C GLY A 260 -6.46 -44.28 -1.13
N ASN A 261 -6.43 -44.78 -2.38
CA ASN A 261 -5.24 -45.38 -2.99
C ASN A 261 -4.00 -44.46 -2.97
N ALA A 262 -4.18 -43.15 -3.11
CA ALA A 262 -3.10 -42.15 -3.05
C ALA A 262 -2.46 -42.01 -1.64
N VAL A 263 -3.18 -42.35 -0.57
CA VAL A 263 -2.69 -42.27 0.81
C VAL A 263 -1.56 -43.26 1.06
N TYR A 264 -1.62 -44.46 0.46
CA TYR A 264 -0.65 -45.54 0.68
C TYR A 264 0.51 -45.51 -0.33
N ARG A 265 0.57 -44.53 -1.24
CA ARG A 265 1.63 -44.41 -2.23
C ARG A 265 2.88 -43.78 -1.60
N GLY A 266 3.93 -44.58 -1.41
CA GLY A 266 5.20 -44.13 -0.81
C GLY A 266 5.03 -43.57 0.61
N GLN A 267 5.53 -42.35 0.85
CA GLN A 267 5.54 -41.70 2.16
C GLN A 267 4.29 -40.86 2.46
N ASN A 268 3.28 -40.88 1.57
CA ASN A 268 2.13 -39.97 1.67
C ASN A 268 1.31 -40.17 2.95
N LEU A 269 1.17 -41.38 3.45
CA LEU A 269 0.46 -41.65 4.72
C LEU A 269 1.11 -40.89 5.89
N PHE A 270 2.41 -40.91 5.96
CA PHE A 270 3.17 -40.23 7.03
C PHE A 270 3.01 -38.71 6.86
N LEU A 271 3.23 -38.19 5.66
CA LEU A 271 3.10 -36.74 5.37
C LEU A 271 1.69 -36.22 5.66
N LEU A 272 0.65 -36.89 5.14
CA LEU A 272 -0.74 -36.48 5.34
C LEU A 272 -1.18 -36.53 6.81
N ARG A 273 -0.76 -37.56 7.55
CA ARG A 273 -1.04 -37.61 8.99
C ARG A 273 -0.37 -36.52 9.78
N GLN A 274 0.90 -36.24 9.50
CA GLN A 274 1.60 -35.11 10.13
C GLN A 274 0.97 -33.77 9.76
N PHE A 275 0.69 -33.56 8.48
CA PHE A 275 0.09 -32.33 7.99
C PHE A 275 -1.31 -32.10 8.60
N ALA A 276 -2.17 -33.11 8.63
CA ALA A 276 -3.50 -33.03 9.22
C ALA A 276 -3.45 -32.73 10.73
N SER A 277 -2.58 -33.43 11.46
CA SER A 277 -2.38 -33.23 12.90
C SER A 277 -1.91 -31.80 13.21
N LYS A 278 -0.96 -31.31 12.42
CA LYS A 278 -0.39 -29.98 12.58
C LYS A 278 -1.37 -28.86 12.20
N LEU A 279 -2.08 -28.99 11.08
CA LEU A 279 -3.13 -28.03 10.71
C LEU A 279 -4.21 -27.90 11.79
N LYS A 280 -4.59 -29.01 12.44
CA LYS A 280 -5.54 -28.98 13.54
C LYS A 280 -5.05 -28.12 14.71
N THR A 281 -3.78 -28.27 15.10
CA THR A 281 -3.19 -27.53 16.23
C THR A 281 -2.90 -26.08 15.88
N MET A 282 -2.56 -25.80 14.61
CA MET A 282 -2.09 -24.51 14.14
C MET A 282 -3.10 -23.73 13.30
N ARG A 283 -4.35 -24.16 13.24
CA ARG A 283 -5.38 -23.50 12.39
C ARG A 283 -5.46 -21.99 12.58
N PHE A 284 -5.35 -21.52 13.83
CA PHE A 284 -5.35 -20.09 14.15
C PHE A 284 -4.11 -19.41 13.57
N THR A 285 -2.93 -19.98 13.81
CA THR A 285 -1.66 -19.44 13.29
C THR A 285 -1.65 -19.40 11.76
N MET A 286 -2.13 -20.47 11.09
CA MET A 286 -2.22 -20.51 9.63
C MET A 286 -3.19 -19.45 9.08
N GLY A 287 -4.34 -19.25 9.73
CA GLY A 287 -5.26 -18.16 9.38
C GLY A 287 -4.62 -16.79 9.50
N THR A 288 -3.93 -16.54 10.63
CA THR A 288 -3.21 -15.28 10.84
C THR A 288 -2.10 -15.08 9.82
N LEU A 289 -1.31 -16.12 9.50
CA LEU A 289 -0.26 -16.04 8.48
C LEU A 289 -0.84 -15.71 7.09
N THR A 290 -1.97 -16.32 6.73
CA THR A 290 -2.63 -16.00 5.45
C THR A 290 -3.08 -14.54 5.39
N VAL A 291 -3.65 -14.01 6.47
CA VAL A 291 -4.04 -12.60 6.56
C VAL A 291 -2.81 -11.69 6.46
N LEU A 292 -1.72 -12.00 7.16
CA LEU A 292 -0.48 -11.22 7.10
C LEU A 292 0.11 -11.22 5.68
N PHE A 293 0.17 -12.37 5.01
CA PHE A 293 0.61 -12.45 3.62
C PHE A 293 -0.32 -11.69 2.67
N MET A 294 -1.64 -11.77 2.87
CA MET A 294 -2.60 -11.06 2.04
C MET A 294 -2.42 -9.53 2.16
N VAL A 295 -2.32 -9.01 3.38
CA VAL A 295 -2.07 -7.57 3.60
C VAL A 295 -0.71 -7.15 3.04
N ALA A 296 0.30 -8.00 3.15
CA ALA A 296 1.62 -7.72 2.61
C ALA A 296 1.60 -7.65 1.06
N PHE A 297 0.94 -8.59 0.38
CA PHE A 297 0.78 -8.53 -1.08
C PHE A 297 0.00 -7.30 -1.54
N LEU A 298 -1.10 -7.00 -0.88
CA LEU A 298 -1.92 -5.83 -1.22
C LEU A 298 -1.16 -4.52 -0.95
N GLY A 299 -0.50 -4.39 0.21
CA GLY A 299 0.24 -3.18 0.55
C GLY A 299 1.36 -2.86 -0.45
N CYS A 300 2.16 -3.87 -0.83
CA CYS A 300 3.20 -3.68 -1.84
C CYS A 300 2.62 -3.39 -3.24
N SER A 301 1.54 -4.07 -3.63
CA SER A 301 0.90 -3.86 -4.93
C SER A 301 0.29 -2.47 -5.04
N VAL A 302 -0.41 -2.03 -4.01
CA VAL A 302 -0.99 -0.68 -3.94
C VAL A 302 0.10 0.38 -3.98
N ALA A 303 1.18 0.21 -3.22
CA ALA A 303 2.30 1.15 -3.23
C ALA A 303 2.92 1.30 -4.63
N LEU A 304 3.17 0.21 -5.34
CA LEU A 304 3.72 0.24 -6.70
C LEU A 304 2.74 0.86 -7.70
N MET A 305 1.45 0.59 -7.56
CA MET A 305 0.42 1.22 -8.40
C MET A 305 0.39 2.74 -8.21
N PHE A 306 0.38 3.21 -6.97
CA PHE A 306 0.37 4.63 -6.67
C PHE A 306 1.64 5.33 -7.17
N THR A 307 2.81 4.72 -7.00
CA THR A 307 4.06 5.30 -7.50
C THR A 307 4.06 5.46 -9.03
N ASN A 308 3.58 4.44 -9.75
CA ASN A 308 3.49 4.53 -11.21
C ASN A 308 2.46 5.56 -11.68
N TRP A 309 1.28 5.54 -11.05
CA TRP A 309 0.24 6.51 -11.34
C TRP A 309 0.73 7.94 -11.12
N GLN A 310 1.37 8.19 -9.99
CA GLN A 310 1.95 9.50 -9.65
C GLN A 310 2.88 10.02 -10.75
N ASN A 311 3.81 9.19 -11.22
CA ASN A 311 4.74 9.61 -12.26
C ASN A 311 4.01 9.95 -13.57
N GLN A 312 3.05 9.13 -14.00
CA GLN A 312 2.29 9.39 -15.23
C GLN A 312 1.40 10.63 -15.11
N VAL A 313 0.76 10.83 -13.95
CA VAL A 313 -0.11 11.98 -13.74
C VAL A 313 0.68 13.28 -13.69
N LEU A 314 1.83 13.29 -13.03
CA LEU A 314 2.67 14.49 -12.96
C LEU A 314 3.18 14.93 -14.34
N GLU A 315 3.57 13.95 -15.19
CA GLU A 315 3.98 14.25 -16.57
C GLU A 315 2.82 14.80 -17.42
N MET A 316 1.59 14.35 -17.16
CA MET A 316 0.42 14.82 -17.89
C MET A 316 -0.12 16.16 -17.38
N LYS A 317 -0.08 16.38 -16.06
CA LYS A 317 -0.65 17.57 -15.43
C LYS A 317 0.23 18.81 -15.55
N PHE A 318 1.54 18.63 -15.53
CA PHE A 318 2.50 19.75 -15.53
C PHE A 318 3.42 19.67 -16.76
N PRO A 319 2.89 19.89 -17.97
CA PRO A 319 3.67 19.77 -19.20
C PRO A 319 4.70 20.90 -19.37
N PHE A 320 4.43 22.10 -18.85
CA PHE A 320 5.32 23.26 -18.93
C PHE A 320 6.18 23.40 -17.67
N ASP A 321 7.38 24.03 -17.80
CA ASP A 321 8.27 24.23 -16.65
C ASP A 321 7.70 25.25 -15.65
N VAL A 322 7.13 26.35 -16.19
CA VAL A 322 6.40 27.37 -15.44
C VAL A 322 5.13 27.72 -16.18
N GLN A 323 4.03 27.86 -15.48
CA GLN A 323 2.78 28.38 -15.99
C GLN A 323 2.22 29.39 -15.00
N VAL A 324 1.74 30.53 -15.52
CA VAL A 324 1.10 31.58 -14.74
C VAL A 324 -0.25 31.88 -15.35
N ASN A 325 -1.27 32.02 -14.51
CA ASN A 325 -2.62 32.32 -14.93
C ASN A 325 -3.03 33.73 -14.50
N SER A 326 -3.81 34.41 -15.31
CA SER A 326 -4.40 35.71 -14.98
C SER A 326 -5.84 35.80 -15.47
N GLN A 327 -6.75 36.20 -14.59
CA GLN A 327 -8.14 36.51 -14.99
C GLN A 327 -8.24 37.74 -15.87
N ASN A 328 -7.20 38.59 -15.94
CA ASN A 328 -7.14 39.70 -16.86
C ASN A 328 -6.67 39.23 -18.23
N PRO A 329 -7.53 39.23 -19.27
CA PRO A 329 -7.14 38.81 -20.62
C PRO A 329 -6.04 39.67 -21.27
N GLU A 330 -5.84 40.89 -20.80
CA GLU A 330 -4.86 41.84 -21.33
C GLU A 330 -3.55 41.88 -20.53
N TYR A 331 -3.34 40.94 -19.59
CA TYR A 331 -2.13 40.88 -18.78
C TYR A 331 -0.90 40.46 -19.61
N ASP A 332 0.22 41.15 -19.45
CA ASP A 332 1.42 41.00 -20.30
C ASP A 332 2.47 40.04 -19.75
N PHE A 333 2.42 39.71 -18.45
CA PHE A 333 3.35 38.83 -17.75
C PHE A 333 4.84 39.22 -17.81
N GLU A 334 5.17 40.50 -18.07
CA GLU A 334 6.57 40.94 -18.20
C GLU A 334 7.38 40.70 -16.95
N LYS A 335 6.80 40.93 -15.77
CA LYS A 335 7.49 40.75 -14.46
C LYS A 335 7.79 39.31 -14.15
N GLU A 336 6.86 38.43 -14.41
CA GLU A 336 7.01 36.99 -14.24
C GLU A 336 8.10 36.44 -15.18
N LEU A 337 8.09 36.88 -16.43
CA LEU A 337 9.10 36.53 -17.42
C LEU A 337 10.49 37.03 -17.02
N ASP A 338 10.60 38.24 -16.46
CA ASP A 338 11.88 38.76 -15.96
C ASP A 338 12.42 37.91 -14.80
N ILE A 339 11.59 37.58 -13.81
CA ILE A 339 11.99 36.71 -12.69
C ILE A 339 12.43 35.33 -13.19
N VAL A 340 11.66 34.69 -14.06
CA VAL A 340 12.03 33.37 -14.62
C VAL A 340 13.30 33.48 -15.46
N GLY A 341 13.46 34.58 -16.21
CA GLY A 341 14.62 34.86 -17.05
C GLY A 341 15.91 34.99 -16.23
N GLU A 342 15.86 35.71 -15.11
CA GLU A 342 17.00 35.89 -14.20
C GLU A 342 17.39 34.59 -13.51
N GLU A 343 16.42 33.82 -13.03
CA GLU A 343 16.65 32.63 -12.20
C GLU A 343 16.97 31.36 -13.02
N ALA A 344 16.22 31.07 -14.07
CA ALA A 344 16.34 29.84 -14.81
C ALA A 344 16.68 30.02 -16.31
N GLY A 345 16.55 31.22 -16.82
CA GLY A 345 16.76 31.56 -18.24
C GLY A 345 15.64 30.99 -19.11
N VAL A 346 14.94 31.86 -19.83
CA VAL A 346 13.85 31.47 -20.73
C VAL A 346 14.41 30.83 -21.99
N LYS A 347 13.93 29.63 -22.33
CA LYS A 347 14.22 28.95 -23.61
C LYS A 347 13.17 29.31 -24.66
N ASP A 348 11.90 29.23 -24.28
CA ASP A 348 10.75 29.57 -25.07
C ASP A 348 9.61 29.97 -24.14
N SER A 349 8.75 30.89 -24.58
CA SER A 349 7.60 31.36 -23.81
C SER A 349 6.44 31.72 -24.74
N CYS A 350 5.23 31.49 -24.26
CA CYS A 350 4.00 31.81 -24.96
C CYS A 350 3.01 32.47 -23.98
N VAL A 351 2.66 33.72 -24.25
CA VAL A 351 1.51 34.36 -23.63
C VAL A 351 0.33 34.12 -24.55
N TYR A 352 -0.72 33.50 -24.05
CA TYR A 352 -1.89 33.16 -24.85
C TYR A 352 -3.17 33.50 -24.11
N ARG A 353 -4.25 33.59 -24.86
CA ARG A 353 -5.57 33.94 -24.33
C ARG A 353 -6.54 32.81 -24.58
N ILE A 354 -7.43 32.61 -23.62
CA ILE A 354 -8.58 31.75 -23.76
C ILE A 354 -9.80 32.59 -23.98
N TYR A 355 -10.67 32.16 -24.89
CA TYR A 355 -11.85 32.88 -25.34
C TYR A 355 -13.12 32.11 -25.04
N GLU A 356 -14.24 32.79 -25.03
CA GLU A 356 -15.56 32.23 -24.90
C GLU A 356 -16.52 32.88 -25.91
N ASN A 357 -17.61 32.21 -26.28
CA ASN A 357 -18.63 32.70 -27.21
C ASN A 357 -20.04 32.63 -26.61
N HIS A 358 -20.17 32.65 -25.29
CA HIS A 358 -21.41 32.53 -24.54
C HIS A 358 -22.20 31.22 -24.80
N THR A 359 -21.55 30.18 -25.34
CA THR A 359 -22.11 28.84 -25.47
C THR A 359 -21.61 27.91 -24.39
N ASN A 360 -22.38 26.86 -24.13
CA ASN A 360 -22.07 25.88 -23.11
C ASN A 360 -22.52 24.46 -23.60
N THR A 361 -22.29 24.20 -24.88
CA THR A 361 -22.77 22.98 -25.53
C THR A 361 -21.90 21.76 -25.12
N MET A 362 -20.59 21.93 -25.16
CA MET A 362 -19.63 20.89 -24.83
C MET A 362 -19.67 20.58 -23.33
N ASN A 363 -19.65 21.60 -22.48
CA ASN A 363 -19.76 21.41 -21.02
C ASN A 363 -21.06 20.68 -20.66
N THR A 364 -22.19 21.09 -21.18
CA THR A 364 -23.47 20.42 -20.90
C THR A 364 -23.45 18.94 -21.32
N TRP A 365 -22.87 18.65 -22.48
CA TRP A 365 -22.77 17.28 -22.95
C TRP A 365 -21.85 16.44 -22.02
N LEU A 366 -20.69 16.95 -21.66
CA LEU A 366 -19.76 16.26 -20.77
C LEU A 366 -20.35 16.00 -19.39
N TYR A 367 -20.96 17.00 -18.77
CA TYR A 367 -21.65 16.85 -17.48
C TYR A 367 -22.73 15.78 -17.48
N THR A 368 -23.41 15.58 -18.61
CA THR A 368 -24.47 14.58 -18.73
C THR A 368 -23.94 13.18 -19.01
N HIS A 369 -22.77 13.03 -19.61
CA HIS A 369 -22.25 11.74 -20.06
C HIS A 369 -21.09 11.20 -19.22
N LEU A 370 -20.30 12.05 -18.58
CA LEU A 370 -19.22 11.62 -17.69
C LEU A 370 -19.81 11.09 -16.39
N ARG A 371 -19.44 9.86 -16.03
CA ARG A 371 -19.86 9.21 -14.78
C ARG A 371 -19.37 9.95 -13.55
N TYR A 372 -18.28 10.67 -13.66
CA TYR A 372 -17.68 11.41 -12.56
C TYR A 372 -18.59 12.53 -12.03
N PHE A 373 -19.23 13.27 -12.91
CA PHE A 373 -20.25 14.24 -12.51
C PHE A 373 -21.61 13.56 -12.17
N GLY A 374 -21.66 12.21 -12.17
CA GLY A 374 -22.84 11.45 -12.46
C GLY A 374 -23.87 11.36 -11.34
N ASP A 375 -23.48 11.03 -10.12
CA ASP A 375 -24.50 10.65 -9.13
C ASP A 375 -25.21 11.86 -8.52
N GLU A 376 -24.53 12.98 -8.42
CA GLU A 376 -25.10 14.22 -7.86
C GLU A 376 -25.99 14.97 -8.85
N TYR A 377 -25.70 14.89 -10.16
CA TYR A 377 -26.44 15.53 -11.24
C TYR A 377 -27.39 14.60 -11.98
N ARG A 378 -27.59 13.38 -11.47
CA ARG A 378 -28.55 12.41 -12.04
C ARG A 378 -29.77 12.26 -11.17
N ARG A 379 -30.88 11.86 -11.79
CA ARG A 379 -32.11 11.44 -11.13
C ARG A 379 -31.94 10.00 -10.65
N GLU A 380 -32.87 9.53 -9.81
CA GLU A 380 -32.89 8.15 -9.31
C GLU A 380 -32.98 7.08 -10.42
N ASP A 381 -33.51 7.46 -11.60
CA ASP A 381 -33.59 6.62 -12.80
C ASP A 381 -32.31 6.60 -13.64
N GLY A 382 -31.26 7.29 -13.21
CA GLY A 382 -29.97 7.39 -13.89
C GLY A 382 -29.95 8.39 -15.05
N THR A 383 -31.04 9.09 -15.34
CA THR A 383 -31.08 10.12 -16.37
C THR A 383 -30.48 11.45 -15.87
N PRO A 384 -29.84 12.27 -16.75
CA PRO A 384 -29.31 13.56 -16.36
C PRO A 384 -30.39 14.51 -15.84
N ASP A 385 -30.14 15.21 -14.75
CA ASP A 385 -31.01 16.28 -14.27
C ASP A 385 -30.53 17.65 -14.78
N GLU A 386 -31.05 18.04 -15.93
CA GLU A 386 -30.67 19.32 -16.58
C GLU A 386 -30.84 20.54 -15.66
N LYS A 387 -31.78 20.51 -14.72
CA LYS A 387 -31.99 21.62 -13.79
C LYS A 387 -30.87 21.72 -12.77
N LYS A 388 -30.43 20.58 -12.24
CA LYS A 388 -29.29 20.52 -11.32
C LYS A 388 -27.99 20.87 -12.03
N ILE A 389 -27.80 20.40 -13.26
CA ILE A 389 -26.66 20.72 -14.11
C ILE A 389 -26.58 22.22 -14.35
N ARG A 390 -27.68 22.84 -14.79
CA ARG A 390 -27.73 24.28 -15.00
C ARG A 390 -27.51 25.10 -13.71
N LYS A 391 -27.95 24.57 -12.57
CA LYS A 391 -27.74 25.24 -11.29
C LYS A 391 -26.32 25.05 -10.76
N GLY A 392 -25.73 23.88 -10.96
CA GLY A 392 -24.36 23.59 -10.56
C GLY A 392 -23.29 24.29 -11.41
N SER A 393 -23.57 24.52 -12.72
CA SER A 393 -22.72 25.31 -13.62
C SER A 393 -22.98 26.84 -13.55
N GLY A 394 -23.84 27.29 -12.64
CA GLY A 394 -24.58 28.51 -12.86
C GLY A 394 -23.92 29.80 -12.48
N ASP A 395 -22.98 29.89 -11.53
CA ASP A 395 -22.42 31.18 -11.11
C ASP A 395 -20.88 31.21 -11.18
N ASP A 396 -20.24 30.11 -11.41
CA ASP A 396 -18.79 30.04 -11.56
C ASP A 396 -18.43 30.41 -13.02
N ALA A 397 -17.83 31.55 -13.19
CA ALA A 397 -17.48 32.08 -14.52
C ALA A 397 -16.60 31.10 -15.32
N TYR A 398 -15.74 30.34 -14.65
CA TYR A 398 -14.78 29.41 -15.24
C TYR A 398 -15.41 28.19 -15.93
N CYS A 399 -16.50 27.63 -15.37
CA CYS A 399 -17.21 26.50 -15.96
C CYS A 399 -18.48 26.90 -16.71
N ARG A 400 -18.74 28.18 -16.84
CA ARG A 400 -19.98 28.68 -17.38
C ARG A 400 -20.10 28.53 -18.90
N TYR A 401 -18.99 28.65 -19.60
CA TYR A 401 -18.93 28.66 -21.06
C TYR A 401 -17.94 27.62 -21.59
N ASP A 402 -18.18 27.21 -22.83
CA ASP A 402 -17.18 26.46 -23.60
C ASP A 402 -15.96 27.35 -23.86
N THR A 403 -14.77 26.81 -23.74
CA THR A 403 -13.50 27.53 -23.86
C THR A 403 -12.83 27.29 -25.21
N TYR A 404 -12.32 28.35 -25.79
CA TYR A 404 -11.73 28.36 -27.12
C TYR A 404 -10.31 28.91 -27.10
N MET A 405 -9.46 28.40 -27.99
CA MET A 405 -8.09 28.85 -28.23
C MET A 405 -7.81 29.01 -29.70
N GLY A 406 -7.00 30.01 -30.08
CA GLY A 406 -6.54 30.20 -31.43
C GLY A 406 -5.57 29.11 -31.90
N LEU A 407 -5.63 28.79 -33.19
CA LEU A 407 -4.75 27.77 -33.79
C LEU A 407 -3.27 28.15 -33.69
N SER A 408 -2.94 29.44 -33.79
CA SER A 408 -1.56 29.93 -33.69
C SER A 408 -0.97 29.68 -32.30
N ASP A 409 -1.70 30.06 -31.26
CA ASP A 409 -1.28 29.83 -29.85
C ASP A 409 -1.17 28.34 -29.55
N TYR A 410 -2.18 27.58 -29.99
CA TYR A 410 -2.18 26.13 -29.85
C TYR A 410 -0.94 25.47 -30.48
N ASN A 411 -0.60 25.86 -31.71
CA ASN A 411 0.56 25.34 -32.41
C ASN A 411 1.89 25.77 -31.78
N HIS A 412 1.96 26.98 -31.20
CA HIS A 412 3.15 27.40 -30.43
C HIS A 412 3.33 26.54 -29.21
N LEU A 413 2.29 26.35 -28.40
CA LEU A 413 2.32 25.50 -27.22
C LEU A 413 2.68 24.05 -27.59
N ARG A 414 2.08 23.49 -28.64
CA ARG A 414 2.43 22.14 -29.13
C ARG A 414 3.92 22.02 -29.49
N LYS A 415 4.46 23.04 -30.17
CA LYS A 415 5.88 23.09 -30.51
C LYS A 415 6.78 23.14 -29.28
N MET A 416 6.41 23.91 -28.25
CA MET A 416 7.13 23.96 -26.98
C MET A 416 7.18 22.58 -26.32
N LEU A 417 6.10 21.80 -26.43
CA LEU A 417 6.00 20.42 -25.91
C LEU A 417 6.61 19.35 -26.85
N GLY A 418 7.11 19.76 -28.01
CA GLY A 418 7.72 18.84 -28.97
C GLY A 418 6.73 18.07 -29.85
N TYR A 419 5.47 18.48 -29.89
CA TYR A 419 4.44 17.90 -30.77
C TYR A 419 4.44 18.52 -32.16
N SER A 420 3.87 17.79 -33.13
CA SER A 420 3.63 18.33 -34.47
C SER A 420 2.56 19.40 -34.45
N THR A 421 2.72 20.39 -35.33
CA THR A 421 1.70 21.43 -35.56
C THR A 421 0.51 20.88 -36.35
N GLU A 422 -0.66 21.43 -36.09
CA GLU A 422 -1.93 21.08 -36.74
C GLU A 422 -2.39 22.18 -37.68
N THR A 423 -3.29 21.84 -38.57
CA THR A 423 -3.90 22.81 -39.54
C THR A 423 -5.41 22.65 -39.49
N LEU A 424 -6.15 23.74 -39.67
CA LEU A 424 -7.62 23.75 -39.68
C LEU A 424 -8.16 24.40 -40.91
N GLY A 425 -9.26 23.87 -41.46
CA GLY A 425 -10.10 24.56 -42.41
C GLY A 425 -11.00 25.63 -41.74
N LYS A 426 -11.60 26.48 -42.49
CA LYS A 426 -12.38 27.64 -41.99
C LYS A 426 -13.50 27.28 -41.02
N ASN A 427 -14.16 26.14 -41.21
CA ASN A 427 -15.30 25.67 -40.39
C ASN A 427 -14.94 24.39 -39.63
N GLU A 428 -13.66 24.14 -39.37
CA GLU A 428 -13.18 23.00 -38.62
C GLU A 428 -12.67 23.41 -37.23
N TYR A 429 -12.74 22.50 -36.29
CA TYR A 429 -12.11 22.65 -34.99
C TYR A 429 -11.32 21.38 -34.58
N ILE A 430 -10.35 21.57 -33.69
CA ILE A 430 -9.70 20.47 -32.97
C ILE A 430 -10.21 20.48 -31.53
N LEU A 431 -10.52 19.31 -31.02
CA LEU A 431 -10.81 19.14 -29.59
C LEU A 431 -9.58 18.60 -28.89
N GLN A 432 -8.90 19.45 -28.15
CA GLN A 432 -7.86 19.00 -27.21
C GLN A 432 -8.55 18.64 -25.92
N MET A 433 -8.41 17.38 -25.45
CA MET A 433 -9.06 16.94 -24.23
C MET A 433 -8.18 15.97 -23.43
N LYS A 434 -8.44 15.83 -22.14
CA LYS A 434 -7.76 14.86 -21.29
C LYS A 434 -8.04 13.44 -21.78
N GLN A 435 -6.98 12.63 -21.86
CA GLN A 435 -7.08 11.23 -22.31
C GLN A 435 -8.09 10.42 -21.48
N ARG A 436 -8.27 10.76 -20.22
CA ARG A 436 -9.26 10.13 -19.34
C ARG A 436 -10.68 10.38 -19.84
N VAL A 437 -11.01 11.63 -20.15
CA VAL A 437 -12.31 12.01 -20.68
C VAL A 437 -12.59 11.26 -21.97
N TYR A 438 -11.64 11.25 -22.89
CA TYR A 438 -11.76 10.52 -24.15
C TYR A 438 -11.95 9.00 -23.98
N LYS A 439 -11.27 8.38 -23.02
CA LYS A 439 -11.46 6.94 -22.73
C LYS A 439 -12.87 6.61 -22.21
N GLU A 440 -13.50 7.54 -21.52
CA GLU A 440 -14.86 7.36 -21.01
C GLU A 440 -15.92 7.65 -22.06
N THR A 441 -15.76 8.73 -22.81
CA THR A 441 -16.76 9.18 -23.78
C THR A 441 -16.60 8.56 -25.17
N GLY A 442 -15.39 8.16 -25.54
CA GLY A 442 -15.06 7.80 -26.92
C GLY A 442 -15.08 9.00 -27.84
N ASP A 443 -15.20 8.75 -29.12
CA ASP A 443 -15.44 9.80 -30.12
C ASP A 443 -16.93 10.15 -30.13
N PHE A 444 -17.26 11.34 -29.66
CA PHE A 444 -18.62 11.85 -29.51
C PHE A 444 -18.89 13.08 -30.35
N THR A 445 -17.97 13.43 -31.24
CA THR A 445 -18.04 14.66 -32.04
C THR A 445 -19.21 14.71 -33.00
N ASP A 446 -19.74 13.56 -33.37
CA ASP A 446 -20.98 13.45 -34.15
C ASP A 446 -22.25 13.79 -33.33
N ASP A 447 -22.20 13.61 -32.03
CA ASP A 447 -23.33 13.86 -31.09
C ASP A 447 -23.39 15.32 -30.67
N VAL A 448 -22.25 16.03 -30.68
CA VAL A 448 -22.12 17.43 -30.25
C VAL A 448 -21.86 18.34 -31.43
N LYS A 449 -22.88 19.09 -31.84
CA LYS A 449 -22.77 20.09 -32.93
C LYS A 449 -22.45 21.45 -32.33
N LEU A 450 -21.21 21.87 -32.46
CA LEU A 450 -20.81 23.21 -32.08
C LEU A 450 -21.30 24.23 -33.17
N GLN A 451 -21.92 25.30 -32.70
CA GLN A 451 -22.34 26.39 -33.57
C GLN A 451 -21.62 27.67 -33.15
N ASP A 452 -21.07 28.32 -34.14
CA ASP A 452 -20.54 29.66 -33.99
C ASP A 452 -21.21 30.59 -35.03
N ARG A 453 -21.99 31.56 -34.54
CA ARG A 453 -22.73 32.55 -35.37
C ARG A 453 -23.62 31.98 -36.48
N GLY A 454 -24.26 30.86 -36.17
CA GLY A 454 -25.15 30.18 -37.11
C GLY A 454 -24.44 29.25 -38.10
N GLU A 455 -23.11 29.18 -38.08
CA GLU A 455 -22.33 28.17 -38.81
C GLU A 455 -22.02 26.98 -37.93
N THR A 456 -22.20 25.79 -38.46
CA THR A 456 -21.86 24.54 -37.74
C THR A 456 -20.38 24.23 -37.94
N LEU A 457 -19.67 24.03 -36.85
CA LEU A 457 -18.28 23.60 -36.87
C LEU A 457 -18.19 22.06 -36.89
N THR A 458 -17.25 21.53 -37.67
CA THR A 458 -16.98 20.09 -37.74
C THR A 458 -15.67 19.74 -37.03
N CYS A 459 -15.68 18.71 -36.20
CA CYS A 459 -14.47 18.25 -35.56
C CYS A 459 -13.57 17.58 -36.59
N ARG A 460 -12.35 18.09 -36.74
CA ARG A 460 -11.34 17.49 -37.58
C ARG A 460 -10.59 16.38 -36.89
N LYS A 461 -10.29 16.56 -35.58
CA LYS A 461 -9.45 15.67 -34.82
C LYS A 461 -9.67 15.87 -33.32
N ILE A 462 -9.62 14.78 -32.57
CA ILE A 462 -9.50 14.83 -31.12
C ILE A 462 -8.04 14.55 -30.75
N CYS A 463 -7.43 15.47 -30.00
CA CYS A 463 -6.07 15.35 -29.47
C CYS A 463 -6.13 15.03 -27.98
N THR A 464 -5.38 14.03 -27.52
CA THR A 464 -5.38 13.57 -26.14
C THR A 464 -3.98 13.55 -25.51
N GLU A 465 -3.00 14.14 -26.18
CA GLU A 465 -1.65 14.29 -25.65
C GLU A 465 -1.68 15.25 -24.45
N SER A 466 -0.67 15.14 -23.58
CA SER A 466 -0.52 16.05 -22.43
C SER A 466 -0.38 17.48 -22.93
N PHE A 467 -1.28 18.36 -22.51
CA PHE A 467 -1.33 19.73 -23.02
C PHE A 467 -1.73 20.74 -21.95
N SER A 468 -2.83 20.51 -21.26
CA SER A 468 -3.36 21.42 -20.25
C SER A 468 -2.99 21.00 -18.84
N GLN A 469 -2.75 21.97 -17.98
CA GLN A 469 -2.59 21.78 -16.55
C GLN A 469 -3.95 21.67 -15.87
N ASP A 470 -3.94 21.14 -14.65
CA ASP A 470 -5.15 20.99 -13.86
C ASP A 470 -5.71 22.36 -13.47
N GLY A 471 -6.98 22.58 -13.72
CA GLY A 471 -7.65 23.86 -13.45
C GLY A 471 -7.34 25.00 -14.43
N HIS A 472 -6.53 24.74 -15.44
CA HIS A 472 -6.16 25.71 -16.46
C HIS A 472 -6.59 25.25 -17.87
N ASN A 473 -6.48 26.11 -18.87
CA ASN A 473 -6.79 25.81 -20.27
C ASN A 473 -8.18 25.18 -20.48
N GLY A 474 -9.20 25.67 -19.76
CA GLY A 474 -10.54 25.14 -19.88
C GLY A 474 -10.78 23.82 -19.12
N GLY A 475 -9.86 23.41 -18.26
CA GLY A 475 -10.01 22.22 -17.44
C GLY A 475 -9.85 20.91 -18.23
N ASP A 476 -10.94 20.20 -18.51
CA ASP A 476 -10.88 18.87 -19.13
C ASP A 476 -10.69 18.88 -20.64
N TYR A 477 -10.99 20.00 -21.29
CA TYR A 477 -10.92 20.15 -22.74
C TYR A 477 -10.73 21.65 -23.14
N ILE A 478 -10.30 21.85 -24.38
CA ILE A 478 -10.30 23.14 -25.04
C ILE A 478 -10.63 22.96 -26.52
N ILE A 479 -11.39 23.89 -27.08
CA ILE A 479 -11.81 23.88 -28.46
C ILE A 479 -10.85 24.80 -29.24
N VAL A 480 -10.10 24.24 -30.16
CA VAL A 480 -9.14 25.00 -30.98
C VAL A 480 -9.80 25.34 -32.31
N VAL A 481 -9.82 26.61 -32.64
CA VAL A 481 -10.43 27.13 -33.87
C VAL A 481 -9.45 28.02 -34.64
N PRO A 482 -9.70 28.29 -35.94
CA PRO A 482 -8.87 29.21 -36.71
C PRO A 482 -8.84 30.62 -36.08
N ASP A 483 -7.70 31.32 -36.17
CA ASP A 483 -7.48 32.62 -35.53
C ASP A 483 -8.47 33.72 -36.02
N GLU A 484 -8.97 33.59 -37.24
CA GLU A 484 -9.99 34.51 -37.80
C GLU A 484 -11.30 34.46 -36.96
N ARG A 485 -11.62 33.29 -36.35
CA ARG A 485 -12.83 33.16 -35.53
C ARG A 485 -12.63 33.73 -34.14
N ILE A 486 -11.44 33.54 -33.57
CA ILE A 486 -11.07 34.04 -32.24
C ILE A 486 -11.19 35.55 -32.15
N GLN A 487 -10.81 36.29 -33.19
CA GLN A 487 -10.89 37.77 -33.23
C GLN A 487 -12.29 38.31 -32.94
N GLN A 488 -13.29 37.49 -32.99
CA GLN A 488 -14.68 37.87 -32.83
C GLN A 488 -15.33 37.27 -31.56
N MET A 489 -14.56 36.52 -30.78
CA MET A 489 -14.97 35.95 -29.48
C MET A 489 -14.56 36.89 -28.33
N THR A 490 -15.13 36.69 -27.16
CA THR A 490 -14.82 37.48 -25.98
C THR A 490 -13.58 36.88 -25.31
N PRO A 491 -12.50 37.66 -25.10
CA PRO A 491 -11.38 37.21 -24.28
C PRO A 491 -11.85 36.91 -22.86
N TYR A 492 -11.45 35.79 -22.33
CA TYR A 492 -11.94 35.29 -21.05
C TYR A 492 -10.88 35.42 -19.96
N TYR A 493 -9.72 34.83 -20.19
CA TYR A 493 -8.53 34.93 -19.34
C TYR A 493 -7.26 34.77 -20.17
N SER A 494 -6.11 35.05 -19.54
CA SER A 494 -4.80 34.90 -20.17
C SER A 494 -3.89 33.99 -19.35
N GLU A 495 -2.95 33.37 -20.05
CA GLU A 495 -1.97 32.47 -19.43
C GLU A 495 -0.59 32.66 -20.07
N LEU A 496 0.44 32.43 -19.24
CA LEU A 496 1.83 32.36 -19.65
C LEU A 496 2.34 30.95 -19.48
N ALA A 497 2.88 30.32 -20.52
CA ALA A 497 3.62 29.10 -20.48
C ALA A 497 5.11 29.34 -20.77
N VAL A 498 6.02 28.81 -19.96
CA VAL A 498 7.47 28.99 -20.11
C VAL A 498 8.20 27.66 -20.09
N SER A 499 9.12 27.49 -21.04
CA SER A 499 10.16 26.47 -21.02
C SER A 499 11.50 27.08 -20.63
N VAL A 500 12.25 26.50 -19.70
CA VAL A 500 13.48 27.06 -19.18
C VAL A 500 14.74 26.37 -19.72
N LYS A 501 15.88 27.06 -19.64
CA LYS A 501 17.18 26.52 -20.08
C LYS A 501 17.96 25.77 -19.01
N LYS A 502 17.78 26.16 -17.75
CA LYS A 502 18.52 25.63 -16.60
C LYS A 502 17.54 24.97 -15.62
N LYS A 503 18.09 24.20 -14.70
CA LYS A 503 17.29 23.65 -13.59
C LYS A 503 16.63 24.80 -12.82
N VAL A 504 15.37 24.66 -12.54
CA VAL A 504 14.58 25.62 -11.76
C VAL A 504 15.08 25.63 -10.30
N PRO A 505 15.38 26.80 -9.72
CA PRO A 505 15.76 26.87 -8.31
C PRO A 505 14.53 26.69 -7.40
N ASP A 506 14.76 26.09 -6.24
CA ASP A 506 13.71 25.71 -5.27
C ASP A 506 12.87 26.91 -4.77
N ASN A 507 13.41 28.14 -4.87
CA ASN A 507 12.75 29.37 -4.40
C ASN A 507 11.98 30.13 -5.49
N LEU A 508 11.92 29.61 -6.72
CA LEU A 508 11.24 30.31 -7.82
C LEU A 508 9.74 30.45 -7.58
N GLN A 509 9.09 29.40 -7.09
CA GLN A 509 7.67 29.43 -6.73
C GLN A 509 7.38 30.59 -5.76
N ASN A 510 8.13 30.66 -4.65
CA ASN A 510 7.92 31.71 -3.63
C ASN A 510 8.13 33.12 -4.20
N LYS A 511 9.06 33.31 -5.14
CA LYS A 511 9.27 34.63 -5.78
C LYS A 511 8.12 35.05 -6.66
N LEU A 512 7.53 34.11 -7.37
CA LEU A 512 6.34 34.38 -8.19
C LEU A 512 5.11 34.63 -7.31
N ASP A 513 4.94 33.85 -6.23
CA ASP A 513 3.85 34.05 -5.27
C ASP A 513 3.99 35.38 -4.53
N ASP A 514 5.20 35.74 -4.07
CA ASP A 514 5.49 37.06 -3.47
C ASP A 514 5.18 38.23 -4.43
N LEU A 515 5.30 38.03 -5.73
CA LEU A 515 4.94 39.03 -6.73
C LEU A 515 3.42 39.19 -6.80
N SER A 516 2.70 38.07 -6.80
CA SER A 516 1.23 38.06 -6.83
C SER A 516 0.65 38.76 -5.60
N ASP A 517 1.16 38.47 -4.40
CA ASP A 517 0.71 39.03 -3.14
C ASP A 517 0.93 40.56 -3.05
N LYS A 518 2.03 41.06 -3.63
CA LYS A 518 2.38 42.50 -3.55
C LYS A 518 1.56 43.39 -4.48
N HIS A 519 0.98 42.81 -5.50
CA HIS A 519 0.37 43.64 -6.58
C HIS A 519 -1.14 43.66 -6.57
N ASP A 520 -1.77 43.12 -5.52
CA ASP A 520 -3.22 43.08 -5.36
C ASP A 520 -3.89 42.69 -6.69
N TYR A 521 -3.49 41.52 -7.22
CA TYR A 521 -4.05 40.99 -8.44
C TYR A 521 -5.50 40.53 -8.16
N ALA A 522 -6.37 41.50 -7.90
CA ALA A 522 -7.79 41.25 -7.82
C ALA A 522 -8.20 40.47 -9.07
N GLY A 523 -8.49 39.22 -8.89
CA GLY A 523 -8.83 38.31 -9.97
C GLY A 523 -7.81 37.22 -10.31
N HIS A 524 -6.68 37.12 -9.63
CA HIS A 524 -5.75 35.98 -9.81
C HIS A 524 -6.08 34.74 -8.96
N THR A 525 -6.90 34.89 -7.96
CA THR A 525 -7.36 33.77 -7.13
C THR A 525 -8.59 33.14 -7.79
N TYR A 526 -8.40 31.99 -8.40
CA TYR A 526 -9.50 31.09 -8.76
C TYR A 526 -10.18 30.50 -7.52
N MET A 527 -9.60 30.68 -6.36
CA MET A 527 -10.06 30.15 -5.08
C MET A 527 -9.98 31.24 -4.04
N GLU A 528 -11.11 31.81 -3.68
CA GLU A 528 -11.30 32.21 -2.31
C GLU A 528 -11.48 30.91 -1.51
N GLU A 529 -10.79 30.76 -0.36
CA GLU A 529 -10.76 29.56 0.46
C GLU A 529 -12.13 29.01 0.89
N ASP A 530 -13.21 29.73 0.63
CA ASP A 530 -14.60 29.40 1.01
C ASP A 530 -15.52 29.02 -0.18
N ASP A 531 -15.00 28.89 -1.40
CA ASP A 531 -15.88 28.64 -2.54
C ASP A 531 -15.98 27.15 -2.87
N ASP A 532 -17.01 26.50 -2.31
CA ASP A 532 -17.41 25.12 -2.59
C ASP A 532 -17.76 24.85 -4.09
N ASN A 533 -17.66 25.86 -4.95
CA ASN A 533 -18.07 25.83 -6.36
C ASN A 533 -16.92 25.83 -7.36
N VAL A 534 -15.69 25.64 -6.94
CA VAL A 534 -14.55 25.60 -7.84
C VAL A 534 -14.56 24.35 -8.70
N CYS A 535 -14.63 24.55 -10.02
CA CYS A 535 -14.57 23.46 -10.99
C CYS A 535 -13.12 22.98 -11.19
N TYR A 536 -12.74 21.94 -10.48
CA TYR A 536 -11.40 21.33 -10.60
C TYR A 536 -11.22 20.44 -11.83
N GLY A 537 -12.17 20.41 -12.74
CA GLY A 537 -12.20 19.40 -13.79
C GLY A 537 -12.52 18.02 -13.26
N THR A 538 -12.30 16.99 -14.05
CA THR A 538 -12.66 15.61 -13.70
C THR A 538 -11.59 14.86 -12.88
N ASP A 539 -10.48 15.49 -12.52
CA ASP A 539 -9.42 14.87 -11.73
C ASP A 539 -9.69 14.96 -10.23
N THR A 540 -10.19 13.88 -9.68
CA THR A 540 -10.64 13.79 -8.28
C THR A 540 -9.60 13.51 -7.24
N ILE A 541 -8.47 12.92 -7.61
CA ILE A 541 -7.51 12.41 -6.63
C ILE A 541 -6.39 13.41 -6.36
N VAL A 542 -5.99 14.16 -7.39
CA VAL A 542 -4.99 15.21 -7.28
C VAL A 542 -5.50 16.40 -8.06
N THR A 543 -6.14 17.31 -7.37
CA THR A 543 -6.43 18.66 -7.87
C THR A 543 -5.28 19.55 -7.42
N TYR A 544 -4.71 20.25 -8.37
CA TYR A 544 -3.72 21.29 -8.09
C TYR A 544 -4.11 22.51 -8.91
N ALA A 545 -4.55 23.54 -8.25
CA ALA A 545 -4.86 24.82 -8.86
C ALA A 545 -4.04 25.89 -8.15
N ALA A 546 -3.25 26.61 -8.91
CA ALA A 546 -2.45 27.72 -8.42
C ALA A 546 -2.36 28.78 -9.50
N VAL A 547 -2.25 30.04 -9.09
CA VAL A 547 -2.02 31.15 -10.00
C VAL A 547 -0.65 31.01 -10.66
N ASN A 548 0.37 30.77 -9.87
CA ASN A 548 1.73 30.52 -10.31
C ASN A 548 2.05 29.04 -10.12
N LEU A 549 2.43 28.35 -11.16
CA LEU A 549 2.71 26.94 -11.11
C LEU A 549 4.10 26.65 -11.66
N VAL A 550 5.00 26.28 -10.78
CA VAL A 550 6.35 25.83 -11.10
C VAL A 550 6.38 24.30 -11.02
N ARG A 551 6.58 23.62 -12.15
CA ARG A 551 6.48 22.15 -12.28
C ARG A 551 7.31 21.39 -11.22
N GLU A 552 8.55 21.80 -10.96
CA GLU A 552 9.40 21.10 -9.99
C GLU A 552 8.83 21.19 -8.59
N ASN A 553 8.33 22.37 -8.16
CA ASN A 553 7.73 22.59 -6.85
C ASN A 553 6.40 21.84 -6.69
N ALA A 554 5.49 22.01 -7.66
CA ALA A 554 4.20 21.31 -7.66
C ALA A 554 4.37 19.78 -7.70
N SER A 555 5.29 19.28 -8.51
CA SER A 555 5.60 17.87 -8.58
C SER A 555 6.17 17.34 -7.25
N ALA A 556 7.04 18.10 -6.58
CA ALA A 556 7.60 17.71 -5.29
C ALA A 556 6.52 17.63 -4.21
N GLU A 557 5.61 18.60 -4.17
CA GLU A 557 4.49 18.64 -3.23
C GLU A 557 3.53 17.47 -3.43
N VAL A 558 3.10 17.22 -4.67
CA VAL A 558 2.23 16.08 -4.99
C VAL A 558 2.92 14.75 -4.67
N ARG A 559 4.21 14.61 -4.98
CA ARG A 559 4.98 13.40 -4.61
C ARG A 559 5.04 13.21 -3.11
N TYR A 560 5.23 14.26 -2.35
CA TYR A 560 5.22 14.19 -0.88
C TYR A 560 3.84 13.74 -0.37
N MET A 561 2.76 14.36 -0.85
CA MET A 561 1.39 14.02 -0.46
C MET A 561 1.07 12.54 -0.76
N MET A 562 1.43 12.05 -1.95
CA MET A 562 1.21 10.65 -2.32
C MET A 562 2.09 9.68 -1.54
N SER A 563 3.32 10.09 -1.17
CA SER A 563 4.20 9.26 -0.35
C SER A 563 3.66 9.04 1.07
N CYS A 564 2.81 9.93 1.56
CA CYS A 564 2.10 9.76 2.83
C CYS A 564 1.23 8.49 2.85
N ILE A 565 0.72 8.04 1.69
CA ILE A 565 -0.06 6.80 1.55
C ILE A 565 0.85 5.63 1.13
N THR A 566 1.67 5.86 0.12
CA THR A 566 2.51 4.82 -0.52
C THR A 566 3.50 4.21 0.45
N PHE A 567 4.21 5.04 1.19
CA PHE A 567 5.26 4.60 2.11
C PHE A 567 4.72 3.76 3.28
N PRO A 568 3.69 4.17 4.03
CA PRO A 568 3.10 3.33 5.07
C PRO A 568 2.55 2.00 4.54
N CYS A 569 1.90 1.99 3.38
CA CYS A 569 1.38 0.76 2.77
C CYS A 569 2.49 -0.23 2.42
N MET A 570 3.57 0.23 1.80
CA MET A 570 4.73 -0.60 1.48
C MET A 570 5.40 -1.14 2.74
N TYR A 571 5.56 -0.29 3.76
CA TYR A 571 6.20 -0.66 5.01
C TYR A 571 5.39 -1.69 5.80
N ILE A 572 4.08 -1.48 5.97
CA ILE A 572 3.18 -2.48 6.61
C ILE A 572 3.30 -3.81 5.87
N GLY A 573 3.29 -3.78 4.54
CA GLY A 573 3.45 -4.98 3.72
C GLY A 573 4.74 -5.72 4.03
N LEU A 574 5.88 -5.03 4.04
CA LEU A 574 7.20 -5.59 4.33
C LEU A 574 7.29 -6.15 5.75
N VAL A 575 6.83 -5.40 6.75
CA VAL A 575 6.85 -5.81 8.16
C VAL A 575 5.99 -7.06 8.37
N PHE A 576 4.79 -7.09 7.81
CA PHE A 576 3.89 -8.23 7.94
C PHE A 576 4.45 -9.49 7.26
N LEU A 577 5.09 -9.32 6.10
CA LEU A 577 5.84 -10.40 5.46
C LEU A 577 6.90 -10.99 6.38
N CYS A 578 7.77 -10.12 6.87
CA CYS A 578 8.90 -10.54 7.71
C CYS A 578 8.42 -11.23 8.99
N ILE A 579 7.37 -10.71 9.63
CA ILE A 579 6.77 -11.31 10.82
C ILE A 579 6.17 -12.69 10.48
N ALA A 580 5.42 -12.80 9.39
CA ALA A 580 4.79 -14.05 8.99
C ALA A 580 5.83 -15.15 8.70
N LEU A 581 6.88 -14.81 7.94
CA LEU A 581 7.97 -15.74 7.64
C LEU A 581 8.76 -16.14 8.87
N THR A 582 9.01 -15.20 9.77
CA THR A 582 9.69 -15.47 11.02
C THR A 582 8.89 -16.43 11.90
N VAL A 583 7.59 -16.19 12.08
CA VAL A 583 6.71 -17.10 12.85
C VAL A 583 6.71 -18.49 12.25
N LEU A 584 6.60 -18.59 10.93
CA LEU A 584 6.57 -19.87 10.23
C LEU A 584 7.89 -20.62 10.38
N SER A 585 9.03 -19.93 10.19
CA SER A 585 10.38 -20.51 10.35
C SER A 585 10.65 -21.00 11.78
N VAL A 586 10.37 -20.16 12.78
CA VAL A 586 10.53 -20.48 14.20
C VAL A 586 9.70 -21.71 14.57
N GLN A 587 8.48 -21.75 14.07
CA GLN A 587 7.57 -22.86 14.36
C GLN A 587 8.06 -24.18 13.76
N GLN A 588 8.52 -24.16 12.50
CA GLN A 588 9.06 -25.37 11.87
C GLN A 588 10.36 -25.85 12.55
N LEU A 589 11.25 -24.92 12.90
CA LEU A 589 12.48 -25.27 13.63
C LEU A 589 12.20 -25.84 15.03
N SER A 590 11.16 -25.36 15.72
CA SER A 590 10.72 -25.97 16.99
C SER A 590 10.23 -27.39 16.81
N ASP A 591 9.44 -27.59 15.76
CA ASP A 591 8.86 -28.89 15.49
C ASP A 591 9.91 -29.94 15.08
N SER A 592 11.03 -29.50 14.48
CA SER A 592 12.12 -30.40 14.09
C SER A 592 12.61 -31.27 15.29
N ALA A 593 12.72 -30.68 16.49
CA ALA A 593 13.10 -31.39 17.69
C ALA A 593 12.08 -32.47 18.09
N LYS A 594 10.76 -32.21 17.94
CA LYS A 594 9.68 -33.17 18.19
C LYS A 594 9.65 -34.28 17.15
N TYR A 595 10.00 -33.97 15.91
CA TYR A 595 9.99 -34.94 14.83
C TYR A 595 11.25 -35.78 14.72
N ARG A 596 12.34 -35.41 15.37
CA ARG A 596 13.62 -36.14 15.38
C ARG A 596 13.41 -37.63 15.65
N PHE A 597 12.72 -37.98 16.74
CA PHE A 597 12.43 -39.38 17.08
C PHE A 597 11.63 -40.08 15.95
N ARG A 598 10.65 -39.44 15.36
CA ARG A 598 9.84 -40.03 14.28
C ARG A 598 10.67 -40.32 13.03
N TYR A 599 11.57 -39.41 12.66
CA TYR A 599 12.48 -39.63 11.52
C TYR A 599 13.56 -40.68 11.81
N GLN A 600 14.03 -40.78 13.06
CA GLN A 600 14.93 -41.86 13.47
C GLN A 600 14.24 -43.23 13.37
N VAL A 601 12.95 -43.33 13.72
CA VAL A 601 12.17 -44.55 13.51
C VAL A 601 12.05 -44.88 12.00
N LEU A 602 11.76 -43.91 11.16
CA LEU A 602 11.70 -44.13 9.71
C LEU A 602 13.04 -44.60 9.13
N SER A 603 14.16 -44.04 9.61
CA SER A 603 15.50 -44.51 9.23
C SER A 603 15.74 -45.93 9.63
N LYS A 604 15.32 -46.36 10.84
CA LYS A 604 15.42 -47.75 11.31
C LYS A 604 14.54 -48.74 10.53
N ILE A 605 13.46 -48.27 9.92
CA ILE A 605 12.58 -49.06 9.04
C ILE A 605 13.14 -49.18 7.61
N GLY A 606 14.26 -48.48 7.30
CA GLY A 606 14.96 -48.64 6.03
C GLY A 606 14.87 -47.43 5.08
N LEU A 607 14.32 -46.30 5.52
CA LEU A 607 14.37 -45.08 4.69
C LEU A 607 15.78 -44.52 4.59
N GLY A 608 16.27 -44.34 3.35
CA GLY A 608 17.55 -43.74 3.08
C GLY A 608 17.60 -42.25 3.41
N ARG A 609 18.81 -41.71 3.62
CA ARG A 609 19.03 -40.28 3.93
C ARG A 609 18.37 -39.33 2.90
N ARG A 610 18.49 -39.64 1.60
CA ARG A 610 17.86 -38.83 0.53
C ARG A 610 16.34 -38.84 0.60
N GLU A 611 15.74 -39.96 0.95
CA GLU A 611 14.29 -40.08 1.08
C GLU A 611 13.77 -39.31 2.31
N ILE A 612 14.51 -39.28 3.40
CA ILE A 612 14.22 -38.49 4.58
C ILE A 612 14.28 -37.00 4.21
N GLN A 613 15.33 -36.55 3.52
CA GLN A 613 15.45 -35.16 3.08
C GLN A 613 14.32 -34.75 2.13
N GLN A 614 13.91 -35.59 1.19
CA GLN A 614 12.77 -35.34 0.32
C GLN A 614 11.45 -35.30 1.09
N THR A 615 11.29 -36.14 2.11
CA THR A 615 10.11 -36.14 2.97
C THR A 615 10.00 -34.85 3.77
N VAL A 616 11.11 -34.39 4.33
CA VAL A 616 11.22 -33.10 5.03
C VAL A 616 10.90 -31.95 4.08
N PHE A 617 11.48 -31.95 2.87
CA PHE A 617 11.21 -30.92 1.88
C PHE A 617 9.73 -30.85 1.52
N ARG A 618 9.07 -31.97 1.22
CA ARG A 618 7.63 -32.02 0.93
C ARG A 618 6.77 -31.58 2.10
N GLN A 619 7.16 -31.96 3.32
CA GLN A 619 6.47 -31.54 4.54
C GLN A 619 6.54 -30.04 4.75
N LEU A 620 7.74 -29.47 4.68
CA LEU A 620 7.94 -28.01 4.84
C LEU A 620 7.26 -27.23 3.72
N SER A 621 7.39 -27.68 2.47
CA SER A 621 6.71 -27.06 1.32
C SER A 621 5.20 -26.98 1.52
N GLY A 622 4.57 -28.04 2.06
CA GLY A 622 3.14 -28.01 2.35
C GLY A 622 2.75 -26.93 3.39
N TYR A 623 3.54 -26.77 4.44
CA TYR A 623 3.27 -25.75 5.47
C TYR A 623 3.53 -24.33 4.97
N TYR A 624 4.54 -24.14 4.16
CA TYR A 624 4.88 -22.85 3.58
C TYR A 624 3.89 -22.47 2.47
N LEU A 625 3.62 -23.33 1.50
CA LEU A 625 2.79 -23.02 0.34
C LEU A 625 1.31 -22.83 0.68
N CYS A 626 0.80 -23.54 1.70
CA CYS A 626 -0.62 -23.47 2.03
C CYS A 626 -1.12 -22.05 2.36
N PRO A 627 -0.53 -21.28 3.29
CA PRO A 627 -0.93 -19.89 3.52
C PRO A 627 -0.57 -18.94 2.38
N ALA A 628 0.55 -19.17 1.69
CA ALA A 628 1.01 -18.31 0.61
C ALA A 628 0.12 -18.38 -0.65
N ILE A 629 -0.28 -19.58 -1.07
CA ILE A 629 -1.16 -19.75 -2.26
C ILE A 629 -2.53 -19.14 -1.99
N LEU A 630 -3.12 -19.40 -0.83
CA LEU A 630 -4.45 -18.87 -0.50
C LEU A 630 -4.43 -17.34 -0.45
N SER A 631 -3.42 -16.76 0.17
CA SER A 631 -3.27 -15.29 0.23
C SER A 631 -3.03 -14.70 -1.15
N ALA A 632 -2.20 -15.33 -2.01
CA ALA A 632 -1.92 -14.84 -3.35
C ALA A 632 -3.17 -14.84 -4.25
N VAL A 633 -3.99 -15.89 -4.18
CA VAL A 633 -5.24 -15.96 -4.96
C VAL A 633 -6.22 -14.87 -4.52
N ILE A 634 -6.45 -14.72 -3.22
CA ILE A 634 -7.41 -13.74 -2.71
C ILE A 634 -6.92 -12.31 -2.93
N SER A 635 -5.65 -12.02 -2.63
CA SER A 635 -5.09 -10.69 -2.87
C SER A 635 -5.03 -10.34 -4.35
N GLY A 636 -4.81 -11.33 -5.24
CA GLY A 636 -4.87 -11.13 -6.68
C GLY A 636 -6.26 -10.67 -7.16
N ILE A 637 -7.33 -11.31 -6.68
CA ILE A 637 -8.71 -10.91 -7.01
C ILE A 637 -8.98 -9.48 -6.51
N ILE A 638 -8.60 -9.19 -5.27
CA ILE A 638 -8.78 -7.85 -4.70
C ILE A 638 -7.96 -6.80 -5.46
N ALA A 639 -6.71 -7.11 -5.83
CA ALA A 639 -5.85 -6.21 -6.58
C ALA A 639 -6.44 -5.87 -7.96
N VAL A 640 -6.98 -6.86 -8.67
CA VAL A 640 -7.64 -6.63 -9.98
C VAL A 640 -8.85 -5.70 -9.83
N TYR A 641 -9.68 -5.93 -8.82
CA TYR A 641 -10.81 -5.04 -8.55
C TYR A 641 -10.37 -3.63 -8.18
N MET A 642 -9.46 -3.49 -7.22
CA MET A 642 -8.93 -2.18 -6.81
C MET A 642 -8.31 -1.45 -7.99
N GLY A 643 -7.56 -2.17 -8.83
CA GLY A 643 -6.95 -1.60 -10.01
C GLY A 643 -7.96 -1.14 -11.07
N ALA A 644 -9.01 -1.91 -11.30
CA ALA A 644 -10.07 -1.49 -12.22
C ALA A 644 -10.77 -0.21 -11.73
N ARG A 645 -11.07 -0.12 -10.44
CA ARG A 645 -11.62 1.09 -9.82
C ARG A 645 -10.63 2.25 -9.83
N PHE A 646 -9.40 1.98 -9.49
CA PHE A 646 -8.33 2.99 -9.52
C PHE A 646 -8.15 3.58 -10.93
N ASN A 647 -8.07 2.73 -11.96
CA ASN A 647 -7.99 3.18 -13.35
C ASN A 647 -9.24 3.97 -13.77
N PHE A 648 -10.41 3.61 -13.25
CA PHE A 648 -11.65 4.35 -13.53
C PHE A 648 -11.61 5.75 -12.94
N TYR A 649 -11.24 5.89 -11.65
CA TYR A 649 -11.24 7.20 -10.98
C TYR A 649 -10.05 8.09 -11.40
N THR A 650 -8.90 7.50 -11.70
CA THR A 650 -7.70 8.28 -12.07
C THR A 650 -7.56 8.53 -13.55
N GLY A 651 -8.30 7.79 -14.39
CA GLY A 651 -8.21 7.87 -15.85
C GLY A 651 -6.88 7.37 -16.44
N VAL A 652 -5.92 7.00 -15.60
CA VAL A 652 -4.61 6.49 -16.02
C VAL A 652 -4.63 4.97 -16.01
N SER A 653 -4.30 4.33 -17.14
CA SER A 653 -4.24 2.89 -17.22
C SER A 653 -2.99 2.36 -16.53
N THR A 654 -3.14 1.92 -15.29
CA THR A 654 -2.10 1.22 -14.54
C THR A 654 -2.19 -0.29 -14.80
N PRO A 655 -1.12 -0.96 -15.22
CA PRO A 655 -1.10 -2.40 -15.44
C PRO A 655 -1.02 -3.15 -14.09
N VAL A 656 -2.14 -3.24 -13.39
CA VAL A 656 -2.26 -3.78 -12.03
C VAL A 656 -1.72 -5.18 -11.89
N LEU A 657 -1.98 -6.03 -12.89
CA LEU A 657 -1.52 -7.42 -12.90
C LEU A 657 0.00 -7.52 -12.96
N GLN A 658 0.65 -6.59 -13.65
CA GLN A 658 2.11 -6.49 -13.72
C GLN A 658 2.69 -6.10 -12.36
N TYR A 659 2.13 -5.09 -11.69
CA TYR A 659 2.59 -4.68 -10.35
C TYR A 659 2.31 -5.74 -9.29
N PHE A 660 1.18 -6.43 -9.40
CA PHE A 660 0.92 -7.59 -8.54
C PHE A 660 1.94 -8.70 -8.77
N ALA A 661 2.29 -9.00 -10.02
CA ALA A 661 3.31 -10.00 -10.35
C ALA A 661 4.71 -9.60 -9.86
N ILE A 662 5.09 -8.32 -9.97
CA ILE A 662 6.35 -7.80 -9.42
C ILE A 662 6.37 -7.94 -7.89
N SER A 663 5.30 -7.53 -7.21
CA SER A 663 5.15 -7.70 -5.75
C SER A 663 5.27 -9.18 -5.36
N PHE A 664 4.62 -10.06 -6.10
CA PHE A 664 4.69 -11.51 -5.88
C PHE A 664 6.11 -12.04 -6.08
N ALA A 665 6.83 -11.61 -7.11
CA ALA A 665 8.20 -12.04 -7.38
C ALA A 665 9.18 -11.58 -6.28
N LEU A 666 9.09 -10.33 -5.84
CA LEU A 666 9.87 -9.80 -4.71
C LEU A 666 9.61 -10.60 -3.43
N PHE A 667 8.34 -10.86 -3.18
CA PHE A 667 7.88 -11.66 -2.05
C PHE A 667 8.42 -13.08 -2.08
N PHE A 668 8.32 -13.71 -3.24
CA PHE A 668 8.78 -15.07 -3.46
C PHE A 668 10.30 -15.19 -3.28
N GLY A 669 11.07 -14.17 -3.66
CA GLY A 669 12.50 -14.10 -3.42
C GLY A 669 12.84 -14.19 -1.93
N VAL A 670 12.25 -13.32 -1.10
CA VAL A 670 12.41 -13.34 0.37
C VAL A 670 11.92 -14.68 0.96
N TYR A 671 10.80 -15.16 0.45
CA TYR A 671 10.19 -16.42 0.88
C TYR A 671 11.11 -17.63 0.68
N VAL A 672 11.75 -17.74 -0.48
CA VAL A 672 12.69 -18.83 -0.81
C VAL A 672 13.92 -18.80 0.12
N VAL A 673 14.44 -17.61 0.45
CA VAL A 673 15.55 -17.46 1.39
C VAL A 673 15.17 -17.99 2.77
N TYR A 674 14.00 -17.58 3.31
CA TYR A 674 13.52 -18.08 4.61
C TYR A 674 13.21 -19.57 4.59
N PHE A 675 12.62 -20.07 3.52
CA PHE A 675 12.37 -21.50 3.33
C PHE A 675 13.68 -22.30 3.33
N GLY A 676 14.68 -21.84 2.56
CA GLY A 676 16.00 -22.48 2.49
C GLY A 676 16.70 -22.52 3.84
N ALA A 677 16.73 -21.40 4.55
CA ALA A 677 17.30 -21.33 5.90
C ALA A 677 16.57 -22.26 6.88
N THR A 678 15.24 -22.31 6.82
CA THR A 678 14.45 -23.21 7.67
C THR A 678 14.68 -24.68 7.31
N TYR A 679 14.76 -25.01 6.02
CA TYR A 679 15.02 -26.38 5.56
C TYR A 679 16.39 -26.88 6.03
N VAL A 680 17.45 -26.10 5.86
CA VAL A 680 18.80 -26.44 6.32
C VAL A 680 18.84 -26.61 7.85
N GLY A 681 18.23 -25.68 8.59
CA GLY A 681 18.15 -25.76 10.04
C GLY A 681 17.35 -26.97 10.52
N PHE A 682 16.25 -27.32 9.83
CA PHE A 682 15.42 -28.48 10.15
C PHE A 682 16.17 -29.81 9.93
N ILE A 683 16.85 -29.96 8.77
CA ILE A 683 17.66 -31.14 8.48
C ILE A 683 18.77 -31.33 9.54
N ARG A 684 19.48 -30.25 9.84
CA ARG A 684 20.55 -30.29 10.85
C ARG A 684 20.04 -30.74 12.22
N ASN A 685 18.87 -30.25 12.64
CA ASN A 685 18.27 -30.65 13.92
C ASN A 685 17.80 -32.12 13.95
N ILE A 686 17.51 -32.73 12.81
CA ILE A 686 17.12 -34.15 12.73
C ILE A 686 18.36 -35.05 12.70
N GLU A 687 19.43 -34.64 12.02
CA GLU A 687 20.66 -35.44 11.87
C GLU A 687 21.54 -35.40 13.14
N GLU A 688 21.55 -34.32 13.92
CA GLU A 688 22.17 -34.24 15.24
C GLU A 688 21.41 -35.03 16.27
#